data_1e4d5e24c0d8ad2ec6d38ff958db046f
#
_entry.id   1e4d5e24c0d8ad2ec6d38ff958db046f
#
_cell.length_a   1.000
_cell.length_b   1.000
_cell.length_c   1.000
_cell.angle_alpha   90.00
_cell.angle_beta   90.00
_cell.angle_gamma   90.00
#
_symmetry.space_group_name_H-M   'P 1'
#
loop_
_entity.id
_entity.type
_entity.pdbx_description
1 polymer ?
#
loop_
_entity_poly.entity_id
_entity_poly.type
_entity_poly.pdbx_seq_one_letter_code
_entity_poly.pdbx_strand_id
1 'polypeptide(L)'
;MRLLWFPLVVLLASSAAFGEESFFLPSVRSPHLGDVIYLVLPDRFCNGDPGNDAGIATSTDPKETGFDPTNPDFFHGGDLRGIDTKLDYLSHLGINSIWLTPIFRNRAVQFYGEGTRPKAGYHGYWILDFTDVDPHFGTREDLLRLVQDANAHKIGTILDIVVNHTADVIQPKNGVHAYQYKFSKPYRDADGKPFDDRDYINQPDFPKLDPDISFPIPPAFLNEEDRTIKKPDWLNDPTVYHNRGGAETGGESAQYGDISGLDDLFTEQPRVVRGMIDIYTEWIRNFPISGFRLDTVKHVNNEFWQAFIPAVSEVARKANRKDFFIFGEVYDPDPAFLSEFVHRADLPSVLDFGFQRASHGFATGTITPRSLAEFFAKDSYYTTPSTNAYGLVTFLGNHDIGRIGYFLSTDLSEAADDELLARDILAHGLMFFLRGIPSIYYGDELGFTGKGGDVAAREDMFESKVPEYLAEKRIGGGKSSVAAFNEDHPLFRAVREMATVRRNNPPLQSGIQIVQYAEDRPGIFAVSRIDRNNREEMLVALNNSSEPRKAEVKVLSAAGNWERVYASGVKGISFGPGPDNQISLELAPWSVLVLRNPHPIESGPEQMGELHLTAARTGELEDRWEIKAEITSGIAPSVAFGVRKKGEKEYKFLGTADTPPFRVFPAREIIPNVPELEFRAIARDLFGKEVTADFEWHRPVPRGH
;
A
#
# COMPACT_ATOMS: atom_id res chain seq x y z
N MET A 1 6.88 -41.52 -20.93
CA MET A 1 6.19 -40.76 -19.86
C MET A 1 6.98 -40.99 -18.56
N ARG A 2 7.85 -40.07 -18.20
CA ARG A 2 8.55 -40.05 -16.92
C ARG A 2 8.03 -38.81 -16.17
N LEU A 3 7.26 -39.04 -15.10
CA LEU A 3 6.87 -38.02 -14.16
C LEU A 3 8.16 -37.52 -13.47
N LEU A 4 8.50 -36.28 -13.72
CA LEU A 4 9.48 -35.54 -12.94
C LEU A 4 8.78 -35.04 -11.67
N TRP A 5 9.08 -35.69 -10.57
CA TRP A 5 8.82 -35.17 -9.24
C TRP A 5 9.74 -33.96 -9.02
N PHE A 6 9.17 -32.77 -8.93
CA PHE A 6 9.87 -31.60 -8.37
C PHE A 6 9.64 -31.62 -6.88
N PRO A 7 10.70 -31.70 -6.06
CA PRO A 7 10.55 -31.43 -4.64
C PRO A 7 10.17 -29.96 -4.48
N LEU A 8 9.11 -29.69 -3.75
CA LEU A 8 8.76 -28.38 -3.24
C LEU A 8 9.91 -27.89 -2.36
N VAL A 9 10.81 -27.10 -2.90
CA VAL A 9 11.83 -26.41 -2.11
C VAL A 9 11.09 -25.24 -1.48
N VAL A 10 10.63 -25.47 -0.26
CA VAL A 10 10.29 -24.40 0.68
C VAL A 10 11.59 -23.61 0.90
N LEU A 11 11.79 -22.54 0.19
CA LEU A 11 12.74 -21.51 0.56
C LEU A 11 12.16 -20.82 1.80
N LEU A 12 12.40 -21.43 2.94
CA LEU A 12 12.40 -20.70 4.20
C LEU A 12 13.30 -19.49 3.95
N ALA A 13 12.74 -18.29 4.07
CA ALA A 13 13.54 -17.09 4.22
C ALA A 13 14.55 -17.41 5.32
N SER A 14 15.80 -17.64 4.94
CA SER A 14 16.85 -17.98 5.87
C SER A 14 16.99 -16.77 6.79
N SER A 15 16.40 -16.84 7.99
CA SER A 15 16.74 -15.91 9.05
C SER A 15 18.25 -16.03 9.21
N ALA A 16 18.96 -15.00 8.78
CA ALA A 16 20.41 -15.01 8.86
C ALA A 16 20.79 -15.18 10.32
N ALA A 17 21.50 -16.26 10.62
CA ALA A 17 22.06 -16.52 11.93
C ALA A 17 23.49 -15.96 11.92
N PHE A 18 23.82 -15.12 12.89
CA PHE A 18 25.11 -14.44 13.00
C PHE A 18 25.85 -14.93 14.23
N GLY A 19 27.17 -15.08 14.12
CA GLY A 19 28.04 -15.45 15.24
C GLY A 19 28.12 -14.37 16.34
N GLU A 20 28.81 -14.68 17.44
CA GLU A 20 28.86 -13.82 18.65
C GLU A 20 29.40 -12.40 18.43
N GLU A 21 30.18 -12.13 17.38
CA GLU A 21 30.96 -10.91 17.28
C GLU A 21 30.27 -9.69 16.67
N SER A 22 29.25 -9.84 15.85
CA SER A 22 28.35 -8.73 15.44
C SER A 22 27.26 -9.24 14.48
N PHE A 23 26.00 -9.01 14.81
CA PHE A 23 24.89 -9.21 13.87
C PHE A 23 24.26 -7.89 13.41
N PHE A 24 24.93 -6.74 13.60
CA PHE A 24 24.37 -5.48 13.16
C PHE A 24 24.15 -5.48 11.65
N LEU A 25 22.90 -5.43 11.26
CA LEU A 25 22.49 -5.16 9.89
C LEU A 25 21.83 -3.78 9.83
N PRO A 26 22.14 -2.96 8.81
CA PRO A 26 21.42 -1.71 8.61
C PRO A 26 19.96 -1.99 8.31
N SER A 27 19.11 -1.05 8.62
CA SER A 27 17.70 -1.08 8.25
C SER A 27 17.55 -1.22 6.73
N VAL A 28 16.61 -2.08 6.33
CA VAL A 28 16.33 -2.36 4.91
C VAL A 28 15.85 -1.09 4.20
N ARG A 29 16.25 -0.95 2.95
CA ARG A 29 15.75 0.08 2.03
C ARG A 29 15.20 -0.58 0.78
N SER A 30 13.90 -0.39 0.54
CA SER A 30 13.28 -0.82 -0.70
C SER A 30 13.94 -0.12 -1.90
N PRO A 31 14.18 -0.82 -3.03
CA PRO A 31 14.65 -0.19 -4.26
C PRO A 31 13.64 0.83 -4.83
N HIS A 32 12.39 0.78 -4.38
CA HIS A 32 11.29 1.62 -4.84
C HIS A 32 11.13 2.95 -4.07
N LEU A 33 12.02 3.27 -3.12
CA LEU A 33 11.90 4.51 -2.32
C LEU A 33 12.04 5.79 -3.16
N GLY A 34 12.60 5.68 -4.36
CA GLY A 34 12.65 6.77 -5.35
C GLY A 34 11.42 6.87 -6.24
N ASP A 35 10.50 5.93 -6.15
CA ASP A 35 9.33 5.90 -7.02
C ASP A 35 8.28 6.93 -6.62
N VAL A 36 7.57 7.41 -7.63
CA VAL A 36 6.33 8.19 -7.54
C VAL A 36 5.31 7.45 -8.38
N ILE A 37 4.34 6.84 -7.69
CA ILE A 37 3.31 6.03 -8.32
C ILE A 37 2.14 6.93 -8.75
N TYR A 38 1.51 6.59 -9.86
CA TYR A 38 0.29 7.24 -10.32
C TYR A 38 -0.79 6.17 -10.57
N LEU A 39 -1.85 6.19 -9.76
CA LEU A 39 -2.97 5.28 -9.89
C LEU A 39 -3.88 5.73 -11.03
N VAL A 40 -4.06 4.85 -12.01
CA VAL A 40 -4.89 5.06 -13.20
C VAL A 40 -6.06 4.10 -13.20
N LEU A 41 -7.26 4.63 -13.37
CA LEU A 41 -8.46 3.87 -13.77
C LEU A 41 -8.55 3.97 -15.30
N PRO A 42 -8.25 2.90 -16.08
CA PRO A 42 -8.14 2.98 -17.54
C PRO A 42 -9.34 3.61 -18.22
N ASP A 43 -10.55 3.17 -17.85
CA ASP A 43 -11.82 3.66 -18.41
C ASP A 43 -12.02 5.18 -18.28
N ARG A 44 -11.43 5.80 -17.26
CA ARG A 44 -11.66 7.21 -16.90
C ARG A 44 -10.50 8.15 -17.25
N PHE A 45 -9.42 7.61 -17.78
CA PHE A 45 -8.20 8.39 -17.98
C PHE A 45 -8.14 9.05 -19.37
N CYS A 46 -8.18 8.29 -20.45
CA CYS A 46 -8.14 8.82 -21.80
C CYS A 46 -8.66 7.77 -22.80
N ASN A 47 -9.54 8.16 -23.72
CA ASN A 47 -9.98 7.32 -24.83
C ASN A 47 -8.99 7.46 -26.00
N GLY A 48 -8.30 6.39 -26.36
CA GLY A 48 -7.33 6.33 -27.47
C GLY A 48 -7.88 5.58 -28.69
N ASP A 49 -8.91 4.77 -28.50
CA ASP A 49 -9.55 4.00 -29.56
C ASP A 49 -11.07 3.90 -29.38
N PRO A 50 -11.84 4.84 -29.91
CA PRO A 50 -13.30 4.77 -29.84
C PRO A 50 -13.92 3.50 -30.47
N GLY A 51 -13.14 2.71 -31.17
CA GLY A 51 -13.59 1.45 -31.78
C GLY A 51 -13.79 0.31 -30.76
N ASN A 52 -13.21 0.42 -29.55
CA ASN A 52 -13.34 -0.58 -28.50
C ASN A 52 -14.33 -0.20 -27.39
N ASP A 53 -14.95 0.97 -27.44
CA ASP A 53 -15.85 1.48 -26.39
C ASP A 53 -16.96 0.50 -25.99
N ALA A 54 -17.50 -0.25 -26.92
CA ALA A 54 -18.55 -1.25 -26.70
C ALA A 54 -18.00 -2.67 -26.42
N GLY A 55 -16.70 -2.81 -26.22
CA GLY A 55 -16.06 -4.11 -26.08
C GLY A 55 -16.19 -4.96 -27.35
N ILE A 56 -16.59 -6.24 -27.17
CA ILE A 56 -16.82 -7.16 -28.31
C ILE A 56 -18.30 -7.22 -28.73
N ALA A 57 -19.18 -6.52 -28.05
CA ALA A 57 -20.61 -6.56 -28.35
C ALA A 57 -20.93 -5.84 -29.66
N THR A 58 -21.81 -6.42 -30.45
CA THR A 58 -22.32 -5.79 -31.67
C THR A 58 -23.59 -4.97 -31.44
N SER A 59 -24.08 -4.98 -30.20
CA SER A 59 -25.25 -4.25 -29.75
C SER A 59 -24.92 -2.77 -29.48
N THR A 60 -25.94 -1.94 -29.46
CA THR A 60 -25.87 -0.55 -28.96
C THR A 60 -26.59 -0.38 -27.63
N ASP A 61 -27.12 -1.47 -27.05
CA ASP A 61 -27.77 -1.44 -25.73
C ASP A 61 -26.70 -1.40 -24.62
N PRO A 62 -26.65 -0.35 -23.79
CA PRO A 62 -25.72 -0.28 -22.68
C PRO A 62 -25.81 -1.46 -21.69
N LYS A 63 -26.97 -2.11 -21.59
CA LYS A 63 -27.14 -3.29 -20.73
C LYS A 63 -26.42 -4.54 -21.25
N GLU A 64 -26.05 -4.54 -22.54
CA GLU A 64 -25.27 -5.61 -23.17
C GLU A 64 -23.82 -5.23 -23.33
N THR A 65 -23.54 -3.98 -23.73
CA THR A 65 -22.21 -3.47 -23.98
C THR A 65 -21.49 -2.99 -22.71
N GLY A 66 -22.23 -2.50 -21.71
CA GLY A 66 -21.66 -1.78 -20.57
C GLY A 66 -21.25 -0.34 -20.88
N PHE A 67 -21.38 0.14 -22.13
CA PHE A 67 -20.93 1.48 -22.55
C PHE A 67 -22.06 2.51 -22.48
N ASP A 68 -21.95 3.46 -21.57
CA ASP A 68 -22.80 4.66 -21.48
C ASP A 68 -22.02 5.80 -20.81
N PRO A 69 -21.33 6.65 -21.55
CA PRO A 69 -20.51 7.72 -21.00
C PRO A 69 -21.30 8.83 -20.28
N THR A 70 -22.63 8.76 -20.24
CA THR A 70 -23.50 9.67 -19.48
C THR A 70 -23.87 9.13 -18.09
N ASN A 71 -23.57 7.87 -17.82
CA ASN A 71 -23.91 7.17 -16.60
C ASN A 71 -22.64 6.75 -15.82
N PRO A 72 -22.41 7.28 -14.61
CA PRO A 72 -21.19 7.02 -13.86
C PRO A 72 -20.96 5.54 -13.47
N ASP A 73 -22.00 4.70 -13.52
CA ASP A 73 -21.92 3.26 -13.26
C ASP A 73 -21.54 2.43 -14.50
N PHE A 74 -21.21 3.06 -15.66
CA PHE A 74 -20.96 2.39 -16.93
C PHE A 74 -19.57 2.75 -17.49
N PHE A 75 -19.12 2.01 -18.54
CA PHE A 75 -17.90 2.35 -19.26
C PHE A 75 -18.02 3.70 -19.98
N HIS A 76 -16.96 4.50 -19.96
CA HIS A 76 -16.86 5.79 -20.61
C HIS A 76 -15.91 5.79 -21.82
N GLY A 77 -15.18 4.71 -22.03
CA GLY A 77 -14.36 4.47 -23.21
C GLY A 77 -12.87 4.80 -23.06
N GLY A 78 -12.38 5.10 -21.85
CA GLY A 78 -10.93 5.18 -21.63
C GLY A 78 -10.27 3.81 -21.79
N ASP A 79 -9.02 3.78 -22.31
CA ASP A 79 -8.36 2.56 -22.73
C ASP A 79 -6.82 2.60 -22.63
N LEU A 80 -6.15 1.47 -22.89
CA LEU A 80 -4.70 1.34 -22.82
C LEU A 80 -3.97 2.23 -23.84
N ARG A 81 -4.56 2.43 -25.05
CA ARG A 81 -3.99 3.33 -26.06
C ARG A 81 -4.08 4.79 -25.62
N GLY A 82 -5.17 5.15 -24.96
CA GLY A 82 -5.33 6.48 -24.36
C GLY A 82 -4.28 6.77 -23.31
N ILE A 83 -3.99 5.81 -22.43
CA ILE A 83 -2.92 5.93 -21.43
C ILE A 83 -1.57 6.11 -22.13
N ASP A 84 -1.28 5.32 -23.16
CA ASP A 84 -0.04 5.38 -23.94
C ASP A 84 0.20 6.79 -24.51
N THR A 85 -0.84 7.44 -25.02
CA THR A 85 -0.75 8.83 -25.53
C THR A 85 -0.43 9.89 -24.46
N LYS A 86 -0.48 9.55 -23.18
CA LYS A 86 -0.27 10.47 -22.04
C LYS A 86 1.03 10.20 -21.26
N LEU A 87 1.91 9.35 -21.75
CA LEU A 87 3.18 9.05 -21.08
C LEU A 87 4.08 10.28 -20.92
N ASP A 88 4.07 11.22 -21.89
CA ASP A 88 4.78 12.50 -21.76
C ASP A 88 4.22 13.35 -20.61
N TYR A 89 2.89 13.46 -20.49
CA TYR A 89 2.23 14.17 -19.39
C TYR A 89 2.64 13.58 -18.02
N LEU A 90 2.62 12.27 -17.88
CA LEU A 90 3.05 11.58 -16.66
C LEU A 90 4.54 11.79 -16.37
N SER A 91 5.40 11.73 -17.39
CA SER A 91 6.83 12.05 -17.26
C SER A 91 7.06 13.50 -16.81
N HIS A 92 6.31 14.45 -17.36
CA HIS A 92 6.40 15.87 -16.98
C HIS A 92 5.93 16.11 -15.56
N LEU A 93 4.91 15.38 -15.08
CA LEU A 93 4.47 15.41 -13.69
C LEU A 93 5.54 14.85 -12.73
N GLY A 94 6.44 14.02 -13.24
CA GLY A 94 7.52 13.40 -12.48
C GLY A 94 7.22 11.99 -12.03
N ILE A 95 6.24 11.33 -12.64
CA ILE A 95 5.86 9.94 -12.40
C ILE A 95 6.91 8.99 -12.98
N ASN A 96 7.20 7.92 -12.28
CA ASN A 96 8.05 6.83 -12.75
C ASN A 96 7.48 5.44 -12.50
N SER A 97 6.24 5.35 -12.00
CA SER A 97 5.47 4.10 -11.93
C SER A 97 3.99 4.39 -12.13
N ILE A 98 3.31 3.67 -13.03
CA ILE A 98 1.85 3.68 -13.15
C ILE A 98 1.29 2.42 -12.52
N TRP A 99 0.22 2.58 -11.72
CA TRP A 99 -0.59 1.49 -11.19
C TRP A 99 -1.92 1.52 -11.92
N LEU A 100 -2.18 0.47 -12.72
CA LEU A 100 -3.44 0.29 -13.45
C LEU A 100 -4.40 -0.53 -12.61
N THR A 101 -5.66 -0.05 -12.39
CA THR A 101 -6.72 -0.91 -11.86
C THR A 101 -6.88 -2.14 -12.75
N PRO A 102 -7.52 -3.25 -12.31
CA PRO A 102 -7.44 -4.50 -13.05
C PRO A 102 -7.89 -4.36 -14.51
N ILE A 103 -7.08 -4.88 -15.41
CA ILE A 103 -7.29 -4.79 -16.88
C ILE A 103 -7.82 -6.08 -17.48
N PHE A 104 -8.07 -7.09 -16.65
CA PHE A 104 -8.52 -8.41 -17.08
C PHE A 104 -9.97 -8.35 -17.56
N ARG A 105 -10.39 -9.33 -18.39
CA ARG A 105 -11.74 -9.34 -18.94
C ARG A 105 -12.79 -9.48 -17.84
N ASN A 106 -13.63 -8.46 -17.72
CA ASN A 106 -14.70 -8.38 -16.74
C ASN A 106 -16.04 -8.89 -17.29
N ARG A 107 -16.97 -9.12 -16.39
CA ARG A 107 -18.38 -9.16 -16.74
C ARG A 107 -18.80 -7.74 -17.14
N ALA A 108 -19.20 -7.57 -18.41
CA ALA A 108 -19.48 -6.24 -18.94
C ALA A 108 -20.56 -5.53 -18.11
N VAL A 109 -21.65 -6.23 -17.76
CA VAL A 109 -22.74 -5.72 -16.92
C VAL A 109 -23.18 -6.75 -15.89
N GLN A 110 -23.35 -6.32 -14.64
CA GLN A 110 -23.98 -7.08 -13.55
C GLN A 110 -25.22 -6.34 -13.02
N PHE A 111 -26.14 -7.10 -12.42
CA PHE A 111 -27.33 -6.55 -11.79
C PHE A 111 -27.16 -6.61 -10.26
N TYR A 112 -27.12 -5.44 -9.61
CA TYR A 112 -26.92 -5.31 -8.18
C TYR A 112 -28.24 -5.23 -7.43
N GLY A 113 -28.31 -5.89 -6.25
CA GLY A 113 -29.45 -5.85 -5.32
C GLY A 113 -30.75 -6.28 -5.98
N GLU A 114 -31.43 -7.31 -5.50
CA GLU A 114 -32.70 -7.86 -6.00
C GLU A 114 -32.99 -7.64 -7.50
N GLY A 115 -31.96 -7.64 -8.36
CA GLY A 115 -32.09 -7.59 -9.82
C GLY A 115 -32.46 -6.23 -10.44
N THR A 116 -32.31 -5.13 -9.74
CA THR A 116 -32.98 -3.88 -10.16
C THR A 116 -32.10 -2.84 -10.86
N ARG A 117 -30.77 -2.84 -10.71
CA ARG A 117 -29.90 -1.83 -11.34
C ARG A 117 -28.71 -2.47 -12.05
N PRO A 118 -28.60 -2.29 -13.39
CA PRO A 118 -27.41 -2.72 -14.11
C PRO A 118 -26.26 -1.78 -13.79
N LYS A 119 -25.06 -2.35 -13.60
CA LYS A 119 -23.78 -1.65 -13.46
C LYS A 119 -22.75 -2.36 -14.32
N ALA A 120 -21.82 -1.59 -14.89
CA ALA A 120 -20.76 -2.12 -15.72
C ALA A 120 -19.47 -2.39 -14.94
N GLY A 121 -18.65 -3.33 -15.43
CA GLY A 121 -17.38 -3.72 -14.85
C GLY A 121 -16.21 -2.81 -15.17
N TYR A 122 -16.45 -1.53 -15.46
CA TYR A 122 -15.45 -0.54 -15.91
C TYR A 122 -14.24 -0.36 -14.96
N HIS A 123 -14.44 -0.69 -13.69
CA HIS A 123 -13.41 -0.59 -12.65
C HIS A 123 -12.43 -1.78 -12.66
N GLY A 124 -12.77 -2.88 -13.33
CA GLY A 124 -11.87 -4.02 -13.51
C GLY A 124 -11.98 -5.15 -12.47
N TYR A 125 -12.77 -5.01 -11.41
CA TYR A 125 -12.78 -5.99 -10.29
C TYR A 125 -13.77 -7.14 -10.45
N TRP A 126 -14.56 -7.22 -11.53
CA TRP A 126 -15.50 -8.30 -11.80
C TRP A 126 -14.97 -9.27 -12.86
N ILE A 127 -13.84 -9.90 -12.57
CA ILE A 127 -13.07 -10.68 -13.52
C ILE A 127 -13.77 -12.00 -13.86
N LEU A 128 -13.97 -12.25 -15.15
CA LEU A 128 -14.38 -13.53 -15.73
C LEU A 128 -13.19 -14.28 -16.35
N ASP A 129 -12.36 -13.57 -17.09
CA ASP A 129 -11.21 -14.16 -17.75
C ASP A 129 -9.91 -13.51 -17.27
N PHE A 130 -9.17 -14.26 -16.46
CA PHE A 130 -7.88 -13.84 -15.89
C PHE A 130 -6.72 -13.95 -16.87
N THR A 131 -6.96 -14.47 -18.08
CA THR A 131 -5.92 -14.77 -19.06
C THR A 131 -5.86 -13.75 -20.20
N ASP A 132 -6.84 -12.86 -20.31
CA ASP A 132 -6.93 -11.87 -21.38
C ASP A 132 -7.26 -10.47 -20.87
N VAL A 133 -6.98 -9.47 -21.71
CA VAL A 133 -7.32 -8.07 -21.47
C VAL A 133 -8.80 -7.85 -21.76
N ASP A 134 -9.45 -6.96 -20.96
CA ASP A 134 -10.83 -6.57 -21.23
C ASP A 134 -10.92 -5.86 -22.60
N PRO A 135 -11.82 -6.29 -23.46
CA PRO A 135 -11.95 -5.70 -24.80
C PRO A 135 -12.34 -4.22 -24.82
N HIS A 136 -12.91 -3.66 -23.74
CA HIS A 136 -13.13 -2.22 -23.60
C HIS A 136 -11.81 -1.46 -23.40
N PHE A 137 -10.79 -2.12 -22.84
CA PHE A 137 -9.47 -1.51 -22.64
C PHE A 137 -8.51 -1.79 -23.80
N GLY A 138 -8.82 -2.70 -24.70
CA GLY A 138 -8.00 -3.05 -25.84
C GLY A 138 -7.58 -4.52 -25.89
N THR A 139 -6.38 -4.77 -26.36
CA THR A 139 -5.83 -6.11 -26.60
C THR A 139 -4.56 -6.35 -25.77
N ARG A 140 -4.10 -7.61 -25.73
CA ARG A 140 -2.79 -7.95 -25.15
C ARG A 140 -1.63 -7.23 -25.86
N GLU A 141 -1.75 -6.98 -27.16
CA GLU A 141 -0.79 -6.22 -27.96
C GLU A 141 -0.76 -4.74 -27.56
N ASP A 142 -1.93 -4.16 -27.24
CA ASP A 142 -2.02 -2.78 -26.74
C ASP A 142 -1.39 -2.66 -25.34
N LEU A 143 -1.61 -3.63 -24.45
CA LEU A 143 -0.92 -3.69 -23.18
C LEU A 143 0.60 -3.82 -23.35
N LEU A 144 1.05 -4.72 -24.23
CA LEU A 144 2.49 -4.92 -24.46
C LEU A 144 3.14 -3.63 -24.95
N ARG A 145 2.49 -2.91 -25.87
CA ARG A 145 2.95 -1.61 -26.37
C ARG A 145 3.01 -0.58 -25.24
N LEU A 146 1.92 -0.39 -24.50
CA LEU A 146 1.91 0.54 -23.37
C LEU A 146 3.05 0.28 -22.37
N VAL A 147 3.27 -1.00 -21.99
CA VAL A 147 4.33 -1.35 -21.04
C VAL A 147 5.73 -1.10 -21.63
N GLN A 148 5.93 -1.35 -22.93
CA GLN A 148 7.21 -1.09 -23.61
C GLN A 148 7.48 0.43 -23.72
N ASP A 149 6.49 1.20 -24.13
CA ASP A 149 6.60 2.65 -24.28
C ASP A 149 6.73 3.35 -22.91
N ALA A 150 6.01 2.90 -21.88
CA ALA A 150 6.21 3.34 -20.51
C ALA A 150 7.65 3.08 -20.03
N ASN A 151 8.18 1.87 -20.28
CA ASN A 151 9.57 1.55 -19.93
C ASN A 151 10.58 2.43 -20.69
N ALA A 152 10.31 2.81 -21.95
CA ALA A 152 11.13 3.75 -22.71
C ALA A 152 11.12 5.16 -22.06
N HIS A 153 10.00 5.57 -21.46
CA HIS A 153 9.87 6.79 -20.65
C HIS A 153 10.41 6.63 -19.21
N LYS A 154 10.97 5.46 -18.85
CA LYS A 154 11.41 5.10 -17.50
C LYS A 154 10.26 5.07 -16.49
N ILE A 155 9.10 4.71 -16.94
CA ILE A 155 7.89 4.52 -16.14
C ILE A 155 7.64 3.01 -16.04
N GLY A 156 7.67 2.47 -14.83
CA GLY A 156 7.28 1.08 -14.55
C GLY A 156 5.76 0.91 -14.64
N THR A 157 5.30 -0.29 -14.95
CA THR A 157 3.86 -0.61 -14.94
C THR A 157 3.55 -1.64 -13.86
N ILE A 158 2.69 -1.30 -12.93
CA ILE A 158 2.19 -2.14 -11.85
C ILE A 158 0.76 -2.54 -12.20
N LEU A 159 0.49 -3.84 -12.25
CA LEU A 159 -0.87 -4.34 -12.45
C LEU A 159 -1.56 -4.56 -11.10
N ASP A 160 -2.81 -4.13 -11.02
CA ASP A 160 -3.71 -4.50 -9.94
C ASP A 160 -4.24 -5.91 -10.19
N ILE A 161 -4.16 -6.77 -9.19
CA ILE A 161 -4.54 -8.18 -9.31
C ILE A 161 -5.48 -8.61 -8.20
N VAL A 162 -6.45 -9.43 -8.56
CA VAL A 162 -7.47 -9.97 -7.67
C VAL A 162 -7.25 -11.48 -7.52
N VAL A 163 -7.16 -11.96 -6.28
CA VAL A 163 -7.05 -13.41 -5.97
C VAL A 163 -8.15 -13.90 -5.05
N ASN A 164 -8.91 -12.98 -4.45
CA ASN A 164 -9.95 -13.28 -3.49
C ASN A 164 -11.22 -13.79 -4.16
N HIS A 165 -11.61 -13.21 -5.28
CA HIS A 165 -12.93 -13.43 -5.88
C HIS A 165 -12.91 -13.39 -7.42
N THR A 166 -14.01 -13.80 -8.00
CA THR A 166 -14.33 -13.62 -9.42
C THR A 166 -15.64 -12.84 -9.57
N ALA A 167 -16.07 -12.54 -10.81
CA ALA A 167 -17.39 -11.99 -11.06
C ALA A 167 -18.50 -12.90 -10.49
N ASP A 168 -19.61 -12.28 -10.08
CA ASP A 168 -20.80 -12.95 -9.56
C ASP A 168 -21.52 -13.76 -10.66
N VAL A 169 -21.36 -15.07 -10.66
CA VAL A 169 -22.03 -16.03 -11.55
C VAL A 169 -22.59 -17.25 -10.80
N ILE A 170 -22.22 -17.43 -9.52
CA ILE A 170 -22.65 -18.52 -8.66
C ILE A 170 -23.61 -17.95 -7.59
N GLN A 171 -24.76 -18.56 -7.46
CA GLN A 171 -25.80 -18.12 -6.55
C GLN A 171 -26.22 -19.26 -5.59
N PRO A 172 -26.76 -18.94 -4.42
CA PRO A 172 -27.34 -19.92 -3.53
C PRO A 172 -28.50 -20.66 -4.17
N LYS A 173 -28.38 -21.98 -4.37
CA LYS A 173 -29.47 -22.83 -4.93
C LYS A 173 -30.76 -22.77 -4.13
N ASN A 174 -30.66 -22.48 -2.83
CA ASN A 174 -31.77 -22.39 -1.89
C ASN A 174 -32.23 -20.95 -1.57
N GLY A 175 -31.64 -19.93 -2.23
CA GLY A 175 -31.95 -18.52 -2.01
C GLY A 175 -31.46 -17.95 -0.66
N VAL A 176 -30.56 -18.66 0.06
CA VAL A 176 -30.00 -18.19 1.34
C VAL A 176 -28.72 -17.41 1.06
N HIS A 177 -28.75 -16.09 1.22
CA HIS A 177 -27.59 -15.20 1.02
C HIS A 177 -26.85 -14.85 2.32
N ALA A 178 -27.47 -15.09 3.49
CA ALA A 178 -26.85 -14.80 4.78
C ALA A 178 -25.66 -15.74 5.06
N TYR A 179 -24.59 -15.18 5.58
CA TYR A 179 -23.38 -15.96 5.92
C TYR A 179 -23.68 -17.13 6.86
N GLN A 180 -23.07 -18.28 6.59
CA GLN A 180 -23.20 -19.52 7.36
C GLN A 180 -21.89 -19.84 8.10
N TYR A 181 -21.85 -19.60 9.41
CA TYR A 181 -20.67 -19.77 10.26
C TYR A 181 -20.19 -21.22 10.34
N LYS A 182 -18.85 -21.43 10.30
CA LYS A 182 -18.21 -22.77 10.30
C LYS A 182 -18.55 -23.59 11.55
N PHE A 183 -18.68 -22.96 12.72
CA PHE A 183 -19.00 -23.66 13.97
C PHE A 183 -20.39 -24.31 13.93
N SER A 184 -21.34 -23.75 13.20
CA SER A 184 -22.73 -24.27 13.07
C SER A 184 -22.92 -25.08 11.78
N LYS A 185 -22.18 -24.76 10.73
CA LYS A 185 -22.26 -25.36 9.40
C LYS A 185 -20.86 -25.65 8.86
N PRO A 186 -20.17 -26.70 9.38
CA PRO A 186 -18.84 -27.08 8.91
C PRO A 186 -18.86 -27.53 7.45
N TYR A 187 -17.71 -27.41 6.77
CA TYR A 187 -17.50 -28.09 5.49
C TYR A 187 -17.58 -29.61 5.66
N ARG A 188 -17.94 -30.30 4.58
CA ARG A 188 -18.01 -31.75 4.52
C ARG A 188 -17.24 -32.25 3.30
N ASP A 189 -16.63 -33.42 3.41
CA ASP A 189 -16.12 -34.11 2.22
C ASP A 189 -17.27 -34.66 1.36
N ALA A 190 -16.96 -35.25 0.22
CA ALA A 190 -17.95 -35.82 -0.70
C ALA A 190 -18.76 -36.99 -0.08
N ASP A 191 -18.28 -37.61 1.00
CA ASP A 191 -18.96 -38.66 1.74
C ASP A 191 -19.82 -38.07 2.91
N GLY A 192 -19.85 -36.76 3.07
CA GLY A 192 -20.63 -36.02 4.07
C GLY A 192 -19.96 -35.91 5.46
N LYS A 193 -18.70 -36.33 5.61
CA LYS A 193 -17.95 -36.21 6.86
C LYS A 193 -17.46 -34.78 7.07
N PRO A 194 -17.72 -34.16 8.23
CA PRO A 194 -17.24 -32.80 8.50
C PRO A 194 -15.70 -32.73 8.61
N PHE A 195 -15.13 -31.61 8.16
CA PHE A 195 -13.70 -31.29 8.31
C PHE A 195 -13.49 -29.79 8.54
N ASP A 196 -12.32 -29.43 9.09
CA ASP A 196 -11.83 -28.04 9.13
C ASP A 196 -10.83 -27.84 7.96
N ASP A 197 -11.09 -26.91 7.09
CA ASP A 197 -10.25 -26.57 5.93
C ASP A 197 -8.83 -26.16 6.35
N ARG A 198 -8.68 -25.52 7.53
CA ARG A 198 -7.38 -25.09 8.06
C ARG A 198 -6.42 -26.26 8.34
N ASP A 199 -6.93 -27.45 8.59
CA ASP A 199 -6.11 -28.66 8.77
C ASP A 199 -5.42 -29.10 7.47
N TYR A 200 -5.90 -28.59 6.32
CA TYR A 200 -5.45 -28.97 4.97
C TYR A 200 -4.69 -27.87 4.24
N ILE A 201 -4.51 -26.70 4.85
CA ILE A 201 -3.73 -25.61 4.25
C ILE A 201 -2.29 -26.11 3.99
N ASN A 202 -1.79 -25.85 2.78
CA ASN A 202 -0.47 -26.30 2.31
C ASN A 202 -0.25 -27.83 2.32
N GLN A 203 -1.32 -28.63 2.48
CA GLN A 203 -1.22 -30.08 2.33
C GLN A 203 -1.41 -30.48 0.86
N PRO A 204 -0.76 -31.55 0.38
CA PRO A 204 -0.96 -32.03 -1.00
C PRO A 204 -2.36 -32.58 -1.23
N ASP A 205 -2.96 -33.16 -0.20
CA ASP A 205 -4.25 -33.84 -0.22
C ASP A 205 -5.31 -32.97 0.46
N PHE A 206 -6.21 -32.39 -0.30
CA PHE A 206 -7.39 -31.69 0.19
C PHE A 206 -8.60 -32.65 0.05
N PRO A 207 -9.58 -32.64 0.99
CA PRO A 207 -10.76 -33.50 0.88
C PRO A 207 -11.46 -33.33 -0.46
N LYS A 208 -11.95 -34.43 -1.04
CA LYS A 208 -12.76 -34.38 -2.25
C LYS A 208 -14.08 -33.70 -1.90
N LEU A 209 -14.48 -32.70 -2.69
CA LEU A 209 -15.70 -31.94 -2.49
C LEU A 209 -16.76 -32.33 -3.52
N ASP A 210 -18.02 -32.20 -3.10
CA ASP A 210 -19.23 -32.34 -3.92
C ASP A 210 -20.09 -31.07 -3.79
N PRO A 211 -20.54 -30.43 -4.87
CA PRO A 211 -21.29 -29.16 -4.82
C PRO A 211 -22.57 -29.22 -3.99
N ASP A 212 -23.26 -30.37 -3.95
CA ASP A 212 -24.53 -30.53 -3.26
C ASP A 212 -24.38 -30.96 -1.78
N ILE A 213 -23.19 -31.45 -1.37
CA ILE A 213 -22.95 -32.05 -0.05
C ILE A 213 -21.99 -31.22 0.79
N SER A 214 -20.92 -30.68 0.17
CA SER A 214 -19.76 -30.20 0.89
C SER A 214 -19.92 -28.79 1.51
N PHE A 215 -20.86 -28.01 1.01
CA PHE A 215 -21.00 -26.60 1.37
C PHE A 215 -22.26 -26.33 2.20
N PRO A 216 -22.21 -25.35 3.12
CA PRO A 216 -23.41 -24.94 3.88
C PRO A 216 -24.50 -24.36 2.98
N ILE A 217 -24.12 -23.77 1.85
CA ILE A 217 -25.01 -23.26 0.82
C ILE A 217 -24.68 -23.96 -0.49
N PRO A 218 -25.53 -24.87 -0.98
CA PRO A 218 -25.32 -25.51 -2.28
C PRO A 218 -25.27 -24.46 -3.40
N PRO A 219 -24.20 -24.41 -4.21
CA PRO A 219 -24.06 -23.44 -5.30
C PRO A 219 -24.90 -23.83 -6.52
N ALA A 220 -25.34 -22.82 -7.27
CA ALA A 220 -25.95 -22.95 -8.58
C ALA A 220 -25.47 -21.82 -9.48
N PHE A 221 -25.34 -22.06 -10.78
CA PHE A 221 -25.05 -20.97 -11.72
C PHE A 221 -26.31 -20.13 -11.99
N LEU A 222 -26.14 -18.81 -12.16
CA LEU A 222 -27.21 -17.88 -12.49
C LEU A 222 -27.92 -18.30 -13.80
N ASN A 223 -27.11 -18.63 -14.82
CA ASN A 223 -27.59 -19.07 -16.14
C ASN A 223 -26.80 -20.30 -16.60
N GLU A 224 -27.31 -21.05 -17.53
CA GLU A 224 -26.60 -22.22 -18.08
C GLU A 224 -25.30 -21.83 -18.81
N GLU A 225 -25.28 -20.66 -19.44
CA GLU A 225 -24.11 -20.09 -20.12
C GLU A 225 -22.97 -19.75 -19.16
N ASP A 226 -23.29 -19.43 -17.91
CA ASP A 226 -22.30 -19.07 -16.87
C ASP A 226 -21.44 -20.27 -16.45
N ARG A 227 -21.84 -21.51 -16.77
CA ARG A 227 -21.10 -22.75 -16.42
C ARG A 227 -19.72 -22.87 -17.05
N THR A 228 -19.43 -22.10 -18.07
CA THR A 228 -18.18 -22.17 -18.83
C THR A 228 -17.58 -20.80 -19.13
N ILE A 229 -18.10 -19.75 -18.50
CA ILE A 229 -17.75 -18.37 -18.84
C ILE A 229 -16.40 -17.93 -18.28
N LYS A 230 -16.00 -18.51 -17.15
CA LYS A 230 -14.74 -18.13 -16.49
C LYS A 230 -13.51 -18.80 -17.13
N LYS A 231 -12.40 -18.07 -17.15
CA LYS A 231 -11.09 -18.56 -17.63
C LYS A 231 -9.98 -18.21 -16.61
N PRO A 232 -9.10 -19.19 -16.34
CA PRO A 232 -9.00 -20.58 -16.86
C PRO A 232 -10.19 -21.46 -16.47
N ASP A 233 -10.40 -22.53 -17.21
CA ASP A 233 -11.59 -23.42 -17.07
C ASP A 233 -11.84 -23.98 -15.68
N TRP A 234 -10.78 -24.13 -14.85
CA TRP A 234 -10.89 -24.63 -13.48
C TRP A 234 -11.71 -23.72 -12.57
N LEU A 235 -11.84 -22.42 -12.89
CA LEU A 235 -12.68 -21.45 -12.18
C LEU A 235 -14.20 -21.70 -12.38
N ASN A 236 -14.60 -22.56 -13.32
CA ASN A 236 -15.99 -22.94 -13.50
C ASN A 236 -16.43 -24.11 -12.59
N ASP A 237 -15.50 -24.65 -11.79
CA ASP A 237 -15.82 -25.67 -10.80
C ASP A 237 -16.34 -24.99 -9.52
N PRO A 238 -17.63 -25.16 -9.15
CA PRO A 238 -18.18 -24.48 -7.98
C PRO A 238 -17.56 -24.92 -6.66
N THR A 239 -16.78 -26.02 -6.65
CA THR A 239 -16.09 -26.50 -5.44
C THR A 239 -14.82 -25.70 -5.11
N VAL A 240 -14.38 -24.79 -5.99
CA VAL A 240 -13.23 -23.90 -5.72
C VAL A 240 -13.64 -22.58 -5.05
N TYR A 241 -14.91 -22.46 -4.63
CA TYR A 241 -15.47 -21.31 -3.94
C TYR A 241 -15.94 -21.68 -2.53
N HIS A 242 -15.96 -20.71 -1.62
CA HIS A 242 -16.38 -20.94 -0.23
C HIS A 242 -17.85 -21.31 -0.07
N ASN A 243 -18.73 -20.73 -0.89
CA ASN A 243 -20.18 -21.00 -0.90
C ASN A 243 -20.80 -20.89 0.52
N ARG A 244 -20.49 -19.80 1.23
CA ARG A 244 -20.96 -19.56 2.61
C ARG A 244 -21.92 -18.39 2.76
N GLY A 245 -22.19 -17.66 1.66
CA GLY A 245 -23.03 -16.46 1.66
C GLY A 245 -22.24 -15.18 1.87
N GLY A 246 -22.94 -14.05 1.89
CA GLY A 246 -22.35 -12.71 1.83
C GLY A 246 -21.46 -12.35 3.02
N ALA A 247 -20.36 -11.68 2.74
CA ALA A 247 -19.44 -11.18 3.76
C ALA A 247 -20.08 -10.09 4.64
N GLU A 248 -19.81 -10.17 5.93
CA GLU A 248 -20.05 -9.10 6.91
C GLU A 248 -18.78 -8.29 7.11
N THR A 249 -18.84 -7.22 7.88
CA THR A 249 -17.72 -6.25 8.02
C THR A 249 -16.48 -6.76 8.75
N GLY A 250 -16.50 -7.97 9.32
CA GLY A 250 -15.36 -8.50 10.06
C GLY A 250 -15.52 -9.96 10.48
N GLY A 251 -14.50 -10.49 11.14
CA GLY A 251 -14.47 -11.85 11.65
C GLY A 251 -14.37 -12.91 10.56
N GLU A 252 -14.94 -14.10 10.83
CA GLU A 252 -14.89 -15.25 9.91
C GLU A 252 -15.48 -14.92 8.53
N SER A 253 -16.61 -14.19 8.50
CA SER A 253 -17.30 -13.88 7.25
C SER A 253 -16.51 -12.95 6.32
N ALA A 254 -15.63 -12.12 6.86
CA ALA A 254 -14.78 -11.25 6.04
C ALA A 254 -13.74 -12.06 5.24
N GLN A 255 -13.39 -13.26 5.68
CA GLN A 255 -12.40 -14.14 5.03
C GLN A 255 -13.05 -15.22 4.16
N TYR A 256 -14.30 -15.60 4.42
CA TYR A 256 -14.94 -16.75 3.80
C TYR A 256 -16.29 -16.42 3.13
N GLY A 257 -16.63 -15.15 2.99
CA GLY A 257 -17.91 -14.72 2.46
C GLY A 257 -17.81 -13.86 1.22
N ASP A 258 -18.84 -13.91 0.41
CA ASP A 258 -18.96 -13.20 -0.85
C ASP A 258 -19.02 -11.68 -0.63
N ILE A 259 -17.93 -10.97 -0.96
CA ILE A 259 -17.88 -9.50 -0.88
C ILE A 259 -18.77 -8.91 -1.95
N SER A 260 -19.78 -8.15 -1.56
CA SER A 260 -20.72 -7.53 -2.50
C SER A 260 -21.35 -8.51 -3.51
N GLY A 261 -21.46 -9.79 -3.14
CA GLY A 261 -22.02 -10.84 -3.98
C GLY A 261 -21.04 -11.46 -4.99
N LEU A 262 -19.76 -11.07 -4.98
CA LEU A 262 -18.73 -11.65 -5.83
C LEU A 262 -18.36 -13.06 -5.35
N ASP A 263 -18.14 -13.98 -6.29
CA ASP A 263 -17.87 -15.39 -5.97
C ASP A 263 -16.52 -15.54 -5.24
N ASP A 264 -16.53 -15.80 -3.94
CA ASP A 264 -15.37 -15.85 -3.06
C ASP A 264 -14.58 -17.15 -3.21
N LEU A 265 -13.31 -17.05 -3.60
CA LEU A 265 -12.45 -18.21 -3.90
C LEU A 265 -11.98 -18.90 -2.63
N PHE A 266 -12.02 -20.23 -2.62
CA PHE A 266 -11.57 -21.07 -1.51
C PHE A 266 -10.04 -21.13 -1.45
N THR A 267 -9.43 -20.03 -0.99
CA THR A 267 -7.97 -19.79 -1.03
C THR A 267 -7.16 -20.71 -0.12
N GLU A 268 -7.79 -21.46 0.78
CA GLU A 268 -7.17 -22.55 1.57
C GLU A 268 -6.91 -23.80 0.73
N GLN A 269 -7.57 -23.96 -0.43
CA GLN A 269 -7.35 -25.11 -1.30
C GLN A 269 -6.04 -25.01 -2.08
N PRO A 270 -5.18 -26.03 -2.05
CA PRO A 270 -3.94 -26.05 -2.84
C PRO A 270 -4.15 -25.92 -4.35
N ARG A 271 -5.33 -26.31 -4.86
CA ARG A 271 -5.72 -26.15 -6.26
C ARG A 271 -5.91 -24.67 -6.62
N VAL A 272 -6.56 -23.91 -5.75
CA VAL A 272 -6.78 -22.46 -5.93
C VAL A 272 -5.46 -21.71 -5.82
N VAL A 273 -4.66 -22.00 -4.80
CA VAL A 273 -3.32 -21.40 -4.63
C VAL A 273 -2.47 -21.59 -5.88
N ARG A 274 -2.34 -22.82 -6.39
CA ARG A 274 -1.57 -23.11 -7.61
C ARG A 274 -2.17 -22.42 -8.83
N GLY A 275 -3.50 -22.45 -8.98
CA GLY A 275 -4.18 -21.85 -10.12
C GLY A 275 -3.94 -20.34 -10.19
N MET A 276 -3.99 -19.62 -9.07
CA MET A 276 -3.71 -18.18 -9.03
C MET A 276 -2.24 -17.87 -9.26
N ILE A 277 -1.31 -18.67 -8.71
CA ILE A 277 0.12 -18.54 -9.01
C ILE A 277 0.38 -18.73 -10.51
N ASP A 278 -0.23 -19.73 -11.14
CA ASP A 278 -0.05 -20.00 -12.57
C ASP A 278 -0.57 -18.84 -13.44
N ILE A 279 -1.75 -18.29 -13.12
CA ILE A 279 -2.32 -17.12 -13.79
C ILE A 279 -1.33 -15.95 -13.76
N TYR A 280 -0.93 -15.50 -12.59
CA TYR A 280 -0.16 -14.26 -12.47
C TYR A 280 1.31 -14.41 -12.83
N THR A 281 1.89 -15.61 -12.71
CA THR A 281 3.23 -15.87 -13.25
C THR A 281 3.26 -15.87 -14.77
N GLU A 282 2.14 -16.21 -15.45
CA GLU A 282 2.03 -16.11 -16.91
C GLU A 282 2.05 -14.63 -17.36
N TRP A 283 1.37 -13.72 -16.65
CA TRP A 283 1.46 -12.28 -16.90
C TRP A 283 2.89 -11.76 -16.74
N ILE A 284 3.61 -12.19 -15.69
CA ILE A 284 5.03 -11.84 -15.51
C ILE A 284 5.88 -12.33 -16.67
N ARG A 285 5.64 -13.53 -17.22
CA ARG A 285 6.43 -14.07 -18.34
C ARG A 285 6.21 -13.33 -19.63
N ASN A 286 4.97 -12.92 -19.90
CA ASN A 286 4.57 -12.36 -21.20
C ASN A 286 4.73 -10.83 -21.28
N PHE A 287 4.68 -10.12 -20.16
CA PHE A 287 4.73 -8.67 -20.14
C PHE A 287 5.87 -8.17 -19.26
N PRO A 288 6.65 -7.14 -19.69
CA PRO A 288 7.73 -6.57 -18.89
C PRO A 288 7.22 -5.59 -17.81
N ILE A 289 6.19 -6.02 -17.05
CA ILE A 289 5.62 -5.28 -15.92
C ILE A 289 6.59 -5.22 -14.75
N SER A 290 6.45 -4.22 -13.90
CA SER A 290 7.37 -3.92 -12.77
C SER A 290 6.83 -4.31 -11.40
N GLY A 291 5.55 -4.67 -11.28
CA GLY A 291 4.99 -5.03 -9.98
C GLY A 291 3.54 -5.46 -10.02
N PHE A 292 3.06 -5.81 -8.81
CA PHE A 292 1.65 -6.06 -8.52
C PHE A 292 1.17 -5.24 -7.32
N ARG A 293 -0.03 -4.66 -7.42
CA ARG A 293 -0.86 -4.31 -6.28
C ARG A 293 -1.83 -5.46 -6.03
N LEU A 294 -1.90 -5.92 -4.81
CA LEU A 294 -2.77 -7.03 -4.40
C LEU A 294 -4.06 -6.46 -3.82
N ASP A 295 -5.18 -6.79 -4.46
CA ASP A 295 -6.51 -6.40 -4.02
C ASP A 295 -6.94 -7.19 -2.78
N THR A 296 -7.73 -6.58 -1.91
CA THR A 296 -8.46 -7.21 -0.80
C THR A 296 -7.65 -8.18 0.07
N VAL A 297 -6.39 -7.85 0.37
CA VAL A 297 -5.45 -8.75 1.09
C VAL A 297 -6.01 -9.30 2.40
N LYS A 298 -6.77 -8.50 3.17
CA LYS A 298 -7.33 -8.90 4.46
C LYS A 298 -8.42 -9.96 4.37
N HIS A 299 -8.92 -10.23 3.18
CA HIS A 299 -9.99 -11.19 2.91
C HIS A 299 -9.45 -12.57 2.48
N VAL A 300 -8.13 -12.69 2.33
CA VAL A 300 -7.42 -13.92 1.95
C VAL A 300 -6.55 -14.40 3.12
N ASN A 301 -6.49 -15.69 3.35
CA ASN A 301 -5.70 -16.27 4.44
C ASN A 301 -4.18 -16.02 4.26
N ASN A 302 -3.48 -15.86 5.38
CA ASN A 302 -2.04 -15.54 5.37
C ASN A 302 -1.18 -16.58 4.64
N GLU A 303 -1.53 -17.84 4.74
CA GLU A 303 -0.79 -18.96 4.14
C GLU A 303 -0.86 -18.94 2.61
N PHE A 304 -1.95 -18.41 2.04
CA PHE A 304 -2.02 -18.14 0.60
C PHE A 304 -0.92 -17.16 0.19
N TRP A 305 -0.80 -16.04 0.90
CA TRP A 305 0.21 -15.01 0.61
C TRP A 305 1.63 -15.52 0.79
N GLN A 306 1.88 -16.31 1.85
CA GLN A 306 3.17 -16.96 2.10
C GLN A 306 3.58 -17.93 0.98
N ALA A 307 2.63 -18.50 0.26
CA ALA A 307 2.89 -19.32 -0.92
C ALA A 307 2.99 -18.50 -2.22
N PHE A 308 2.10 -17.53 -2.40
CA PHE A 308 1.96 -16.73 -3.61
C PHE A 308 3.13 -15.77 -3.83
N ILE A 309 3.47 -14.95 -2.82
CA ILE A 309 4.48 -13.89 -2.93
C ILE A 309 5.86 -14.44 -3.33
N PRO A 310 6.42 -15.48 -2.67
CA PRO A 310 7.70 -16.04 -3.09
C PRO A 310 7.65 -16.64 -4.49
N ALA A 311 6.53 -17.27 -4.88
CA ALA A 311 6.39 -17.92 -6.19
C ALA A 311 6.43 -16.89 -7.33
N VAL A 312 5.65 -15.81 -7.23
CA VAL A 312 5.63 -14.74 -8.25
C VAL A 312 6.95 -13.96 -8.28
N SER A 313 7.54 -13.68 -7.11
CA SER A 313 8.85 -13.01 -7.00
C SER A 313 9.97 -13.82 -7.65
N GLU A 314 9.98 -15.13 -7.49
CA GLU A 314 10.95 -16.01 -8.11
C GLU A 314 10.83 -16.03 -9.64
N VAL A 315 9.61 -16.01 -10.17
CA VAL A 315 9.39 -15.90 -11.63
C VAL A 315 9.84 -14.54 -12.15
N ALA A 316 9.54 -13.47 -11.46
CA ALA A 316 10.00 -12.13 -11.81
C ALA A 316 11.54 -12.05 -11.79
N ARG A 317 12.19 -12.60 -10.76
CA ARG A 317 13.66 -12.68 -10.67
C ARG A 317 14.27 -13.47 -11.84
N LYS A 318 13.68 -14.61 -12.23
CA LYS A 318 14.10 -15.40 -13.38
C LYS A 318 13.90 -14.66 -14.71
N ALA A 319 12.91 -13.78 -14.78
CA ALA A 319 12.67 -12.89 -15.92
C ALA A 319 13.56 -11.61 -15.86
N ASN A 320 14.59 -11.60 -15.02
CA ASN A 320 15.53 -10.48 -14.80
C ASN A 320 14.90 -9.21 -14.25
N ARG A 321 13.80 -9.35 -13.47
CA ARG A 321 13.13 -8.26 -12.75
C ARG A 321 13.37 -8.44 -11.25
N LYS A 322 14.56 -8.08 -10.80
CA LYS A 322 15.01 -8.30 -9.41
C LYS A 322 14.27 -7.41 -8.42
N ASP A 323 13.83 -6.24 -8.88
CA ASP A 323 13.15 -5.22 -8.12
C ASP A 323 11.63 -5.22 -8.44
N PHE A 324 11.03 -6.41 -8.58
CA PHE A 324 9.58 -6.55 -8.82
C PHE A 324 8.81 -6.11 -7.58
N PHE A 325 8.03 -5.04 -7.69
CA PHE A 325 7.36 -4.42 -6.56
C PHE A 325 6.02 -5.08 -6.25
N ILE A 326 5.82 -5.47 -5.00
CA ILE A 326 4.56 -6.03 -4.51
C ILE A 326 4.11 -5.22 -3.30
N PHE A 327 2.88 -4.72 -3.33
CA PHE A 327 2.23 -4.12 -2.19
C PHE A 327 0.75 -4.49 -2.13
N GLY A 328 0.21 -4.59 -0.93
CA GLY A 328 -1.14 -5.07 -0.69
C GLY A 328 -2.09 -3.97 -0.24
N GLU A 329 -3.36 -4.13 -0.59
CA GLU A 329 -4.43 -3.37 0.03
C GLU A 329 -4.93 -4.09 1.29
N VAL A 330 -4.75 -3.42 2.41
CA VAL A 330 -5.40 -3.77 3.67
C VAL A 330 -6.24 -2.56 4.07
N TYR A 331 -7.51 -2.58 3.75
CA TYR A 331 -8.41 -1.44 4.00
C TYR A 331 -8.71 -1.28 5.50
N ASP A 332 -7.81 -0.61 6.21
CA ASP A 332 -7.90 -0.27 7.62
C ASP A 332 -6.91 0.84 7.97
N PRO A 333 -7.29 1.89 8.74
CA PRO A 333 -6.39 2.98 9.12
C PRO A 333 -5.51 2.66 10.34
N ASP A 334 -5.68 1.52 11.03
CA ASP A 334 -4.89 1.18 12.21
C ASP A 334 -3.53 0.58 11.81
N PRO A 335 -2.40 1.24 12.11
CA PRO A 335 -1.06 0.72 11.87
C PRO A 335 -0.79 -0.64 12.52
N ALA A 336 -1.43 -0.94 13.66
CA ALA A 336 -1.30 -2.22 14.32
C ALA A 336 -1.87 -3.33 13.43
N PHE A 337 -3.10 -3.15 12.92
CA PHE A 337 -3.74 -4.11 12.04
C PHE A 337 -3.02 -4.24 10.68
N LEU A 338 -2.65 -3.12 10.05
CA LEU A 338 -1.88 -3.12 8.79
C LEU A 338 -0.59 -3.95 8.91
N SER A 339 0.12 -3.79 10.02
CA SER A 339 1.41 -4.46 10.25
C SER A 339 1.29 -5.98 10.43
N GLU A 340 0.10 -6.53 10.76
CA GLU A 340 -0.12 -7.98 10.83
C GLU A 340 0.21 -8.66 9.50
N PHE A 341 -0.18 -8.05 8.38
CA PHE A 341 0.04 -8.61 7.05
C PHE A 341 1.50 -8.56 6.62
N VAL A 342 2.25 -7.57 7.10
CA VAL A 342 3.71 -7.50 6.91
C VAL A 342 4.43 -8.61 7.70
N HIS A 343 3.95 -8.92 8.91
CA HIS A 343 4.58 -9.92 9.78
C HIS A 343 4.13 -11.35 9.52
N ARG A 344 2.86 -11.57 9.15
CA ARG A 344 2.25 -12.90 9.06
C ARG A 344 1.98 -13.34 7.63
N ALA A 345 1.67 -12.42 6.73
CA ALA A 345 1.46 -12.74 5.31
C ALA A 345 2.73 -12.55 4.46
N ASP A 346 3.86 -12.17 5.06
CA ASP A 346 5.14 -11.88 4.40
C ASP A 346 5.04 -10.80 3.31
N LEU A 347 4.07 -9.87 3.43
CA LEU A 347 3.92 -8.78 2.48
C LEU A 347 5.11 -7.81 2.57
N PRO A 348 5.79 -7.51 1.46
CA PRO A 348 6.90 -6.56 1.48
C PRO A 348 6.46 -5.11 1.70
N SER A 349 5.22 -4.77 1.36
CA SER A 349 4.63 -3.45 1.56
C SER A 349 3.10 -3.52 1.56
N VAL A 350 2.46 -2.51 2.15
CA VAL A 350 1.01 -2.28 2.09
C VAL A 350 0.70 -0.81 1.80
N LEU A 351 -0.52 -0.53 1.33
CA LEU A 351 -1.07 0.82 1.27
C LEU A 351 -1.23 1.37 2.70
N ASP A 352 -0.65 2.54 2.96
CA ASP A 352 -0.66 3.17 4.28
C ASP A 352 -1.93 4.01 4.50
N PHE A 353 -3.04 3.33 4.79
CA PHE A 353 -4.30 4.01 5.16
C PHE A 353 -4.19 4.84 6.44
N GLY A 354 -3.27 4.46 7.33
CA GLY A 354 -2.95 5.27 8.52
C GLY A 354 -2.36 6.62 8.13
N PHE A 355 -1.45 6.64 7.17
CA PHE A 355 -0.88 7.88 6.61
C PHE A 355 -1.94 8.73 5.92
N GLN A 356 -2.82 8.11 5.12
CA GLN A 356 -3.92 8.80 4.45
C GLN A 356 -4.79 9.55 5.47
N ARG A 357 -5.23 8.86 6.54
CA ARG A 357 -6.04 9.45 7.59
C ARG A 357 -5.29 10.57 8.36
N ALA A 358 -4.02 10.34 8.68
CA ALA A 358 -3.19 11.33 9.37
C ALA A 358 -2.95 12.58 8.50
N SER A 359 -2.68 12.40 7.20
CA SER A 359 -2.46 13.50 6.25
C SER A 359 -3.72 14.34 6.05
N HIS A 360 -4.88 13.70 5.90
CA HIS A 360 -6.18 14.35 5.84
C HIS A 360 -6.42 15.20 7.10
N GLY A 361 -6.29 14.59 8.29
CA GLY A 361 -6.48 15.30 9.56
C GLY A 361 -5.48 16.45 9.78
N PHE A 362 -4.23 16.30 9.30
CA PHE A 362 -3.23 17.37 9.37
C PHE A 362 -3.57 18.51 8.43
N ALA A 363 -3.94 18.22 7.18
CA ALA A 363 -4.28 19.24 6.19
C ALA A 363 -5.54 20.02 6.57
N THR A 364 -6.55 19.38 7.17
CA THR A 364 -7.75 20.05 7.69
C THR A 364 -7.52 20.79 9.00
N GLY A 365 -6.41 20.50 9.71
CA GLY A 365 -6.10 21.06 11.04
C GLY A 365 -6.86 20.36 12.18
N THR A 366 -7.49 19.21 11.92
CA THR A 366 -8.22 18.44 12.94
C THR A 366 -7.30 17.63 13.85
N ILE A 367 -6.06 17.37 13.42
CA ILE A 367 -5.01 16.79 14.27
C ILE A 367 -3.86 17.79 14.45
N THR A 368 -3.16 17.66 15.56
CA THR A 368 -2.00 18.48 15.89
C THR A 368 -0.71 17.90 15.31
N PRO A 369 0.37 18.69 15.14
CA PRO A 369 1.71 18.18 14.88
C PRO A 369 2.16 17.08 15.85
N ARG A 370 1.79 17.18 17.13
CA ARG A 370 2.06 16.14 18.14
C ARG A 370 1.39 14.80 17.78
N SER A 371 0.10 14.85 17.40
CA SER A 371 -0.61 13.65 16.98
C SER A 371 0.00 13.01 15.72
N LEU A 372 0.52 13.84 14.80
CA LEU A 372 1.26 13.33 13.63
C LEU A 372 2.59 12.67 14.04
N ALA A 373 3.31 13.24 15.03
CA ALA A 373 4.53 12.62 15.59
C ALA A 373 4.21 11.26 16.25
N GLU A 374 3.10 11.17 16.99
CA GLU A 374 2.63 9.92 17.61
C GLU A 374 2.25 8.86 16.56
N PHE A 375 1.68 9.28 15.42
CA PHE A 375 1.45 8.39 14.29
C PHE A 375 2.78 7.81 13.77
N PHE A 376 3.79 8.63 13.50
CA PHE A 376 5.10 8.15 13.04
C PHE A 376 5.86 7.32 14.07
N ALA A 377 5.61 7.51 15.38
CA ALA A 377 6.17 6.64 16.41
C ALA A 377 5.71 5.17 16.30
N LYS A 378 4.61 4.91 15.57
CA LYS A 378 4.11 3.57 15.26
C LYS A 378 4.78 2.91 14.04
N ASP A 379 5.69 3.61 13.35
CA ASP A 379 6.45 3.04 12.23
C ASP A 379 7.22 1.77 12.62
N SER A 380 7.61 1.67 13.89
CA SER A 380 8.24 0.48 14.47
C SER A 380 7.41 -0.80 14.37
N TYR A 381 6.09 -0.71 14.22
CA TYR A 381 5.19 -1.87 14.06
C TYR A 381 5.48 -2.66 12.79
N TYR A 382 5.97 -1.99 11.73
CA TYR A 382 6.27 -2.60 10.44
C TYR A 382 7.69 -3.15 10.31
N THR A 383 8.51 -3.01 11.36
CA THR A 383 9.93 -3.41 11.29
C THR A 383 10.09 -4.92 11.37
N THR A 384 10.61 -5.52 10.31
CA THR A 384 10.99 -6.92 10.19
C THR A 384 12.44 -7.03 9.67
N PRO A 385 13.02 -8.23 9.52
CA PRO A 385 14.29 -8.39 8.82
C PRO A 385 14.30 -7.94 7.37
N SER A 386 13.15 -7.86 6.70
CA SER A 386 13.02 -7.65 5.26
C SER A 386 12.28 -6.37 4.87
N THR A 387 11.58 -5.72 5.80
CA THR A 387 10.80 -4.51 5.51
C THR A 387 10.65 -3.58 6.71
N ASN A 388 10.16 -2.38 6.48
CA ASN A 388 9.85 -1.36 7.47
C ASN A 388 8.91 -0.30 6.88
N ALA A 389 8.51 0.69 7.68
CA ALA A 389 7.57 1.73 7.27
C ALA A 389 8.05 2.63 6.11
N TYR A 390 9.34 2.68 5.81
CA TYR A 390 9.84 3.45 4.66
C TYR A 390 9.37 2.88 3.32
N GLY A 391 9.14 1.56 3.26
CA GLY A 391 8.67 0.88 2.06
C GLY A 391 7.15 0.89 1.86
N LEU A 392 6.37 1.49 2.76
CA LEU A 392 4.91 1.58 2.63
C LEU A 392 4.52 2.55 1.51
N VAL A 393 3.45 2.23 0.78
CA VAL A 393 2.90 3.12 -0.25
C VAL A 393 1.98 4.13 0.41
N THR A 394 2.38 5.41 0.42
CA THR A 394 1.63 6.53 1.00
C THR A 394 0.75 7.19 -0.05
N PHE A 395 -0.46 7.56 0.32
CA PHE A 395 -1.44 8.16 -0.59
C PHE A 395 -2.38 9.11 0.16
N LEU A 396 -3.11 9.96 -0.57
CA LEU A 396 -4.05 10.94 -0.01
C LEU A 396 -5.50 10.58 -0.28
N GLY A 397 -5.75 9.83 -1.33
CA GLY A 397 -7.04 9.35 -1.77
C GLY A 397 -6.89 8.25 -2.80
N ASN A 398 -7.98 7.53 -3.10
CA ASN A 398 -8.01 6.52 -4.13
C ASN A 398 -9.45 6.35 -4.70
N HIS A 399 -9.61 5.37 -5.58
CA HIS A 399 -10.86 5.08 -6.27
C HIS A 399 -11.98 4.51 -5.39
N ASP A 400 -11.69 4.15 -4.12
CA ASP A 400 -12.66 3.58 -3.18
C ASP A 400 -13.06 4.54 -2.08
N ILE A 401 -12.09 5.25 -1.46
CA ILE A 401 -12.38 6.12 -0.32
C ILE A 401 -12.70 7.57 -0.71
N GLY A 402 -12.33 7.98 -1.92
CA GLY A 402 -12.46 9.36 -2.35
C GLY A 402 -11.13 10.09 -2.49
N ARG A 403 -11.21 11.37 -2.83
CA ARG A 403 -10.09 12.25 -3.15
C ARG A 403 -9.73 13.17 -2.00
N ILE A 404 -8.48 13.61 -1.92
CA ILE A 404 -8.08 14.65 -0.97
C ILE A 404 -8.89 15.93 -1.16
N GLY A 405 -9.17 16.33 -2.42
CA GLY A 405 -10.00 17.47 -2.74
C GLY A 405 -11.42 17.37 -2.18
N TYR A 406 -12.02 16.18 -2.18
CA TYR A 406 -13.32 15.91 -1.56
C TYR A 406 -13.28 16.11 -0.05
N PHE A 407 -12.29 15.51 0.62
CA PHE A 407 -12.17 15.62 2.08
C PHE A 407 -11.99 17.07 2.52
N LEU A 408 -11.09 17.81 1.84
CA LEU A 408 -10.86 19.23 2.13
C LEU A 408 -12.12 20.06 1.90
N SER A 409 -12.80 19.91 0.75
CA SER A 409 -13.98 20.69 0.41
C SER A 409 -15.18 20.40 1.32
N THR A 410 -15.28 19.17 1.84
CA THR A 410 -16.39 18.75 2.71
C THR A 410 -16.16 19.21 4.14
N ASP A 411 -14.97 18.98 4.68
CA ASP A 411 -14.66 19.34 6.08
C ASP A 411 -14.50 20.84 6.27
N LEU A 412 -14.15 21.56 5.20
CA LEU A 412 -13.88 23.00 5.18
C LEU A 412 -14.80 23.72 4.19
N SER A 413 -16.10 23.45 4.25
CA SER A 413 -17.10 23.93 3.27
C SER A 413 -17.16 25.46 3.12
N GLU A 414 -16.71 26.21 4.12
CA GLU A 414 -16.66 27.68 4.13
C GLU A 414 -15.30 28.25 3.71
N ALA A 415 -14.30 27.37 3.45
CA ALA A 415 -12.97 27.81 3.06
C ALA A 415 -12.96 28.38 1.62
N ALA A 416 -12.16 29.42 1.40
CA ALA A 416 -11.94 29.95 0.08
C ALA A 416 -11.06 29.01 -0.77
N ASP A 417 -11.13 29.10 -2.09
CA ASP A 417 -10.41 28.21 -3.00
C ASP A 417 -8.86 28.28 -2.84
N ASP A 418 -8.34 29.46 -2.53
CA ASP A 418 -6.91 29.65 -2.25
C ASP A 418 -6.46 28.98 -0.92
N GLU A 419 -7.33 28.93 0.08
CA GLU A 419 -7.09 28.15 1.30
C GLU A 419 -7.12 26.65 1.01
N LEU A 420 -8.13 26.16 0.29
CA LEU A 420 -8.22 24.75 -0.11
C LEU A 420 -7.00 24.33 -0.92
N LEU A 421 -6.56 25.17 -1.87
CA LEU A 421 -5.34 24.94 -2.66
C LEU A 421 -4.09 24.87 -1.80
N ALA A 422 -3.93 25.78 -0.83
CA ALA A 422 -2.78 25.77 0.06
C ALA A 422 -2.74 24.50 0.94
N ARG A 423 -3.90 24.05 1.43
CA ARG A 423 -4.03 22.82 2.23
C ARG A 423 -3.82 21.55 1.40
N ASP A 424 -4.23 21.55 0.15
CA ASP A 424 -3.98 20.45 -0.78
C ASP A 424 -2.48 20.35 -1.10
N ILE A 425 -1.81 21.45 -1.36
CA ILE A 425 -0.35 21.52 -1.49
C ILE A 425 0.35 21.05 -0.20
N LEU A 426 -0.19 21.39 0.99
CA LEU A 426 0.34 20.92 2.26
C LEU A 426 0.22 19.39 2.40
N ALA A 427 -0.92 18.80 2.02
CA ALA A 427 -1.14 17.35 2.03
C ALA A 427 -0.16 16.62 1.09
N HIS A 428 -0.01 17.12 -0.14
CA HIS A 428 0.99 16.61 -1.07
C HIS A 428 2.41 16.75 -0.53
N GLY A 429 2.73 17.86 0.14
CA GLY A 429 4.02 18.06 0.80
C GLY A 429 4.33 17.00 1.87
N LEU A 430 3.34 16.59 2.67
CA LEU A 430 3.48 15.44 3.58
C LEU A 430 3.85 14.18 2.82
N MET A 431 3.10 13.85 1.76
CA MET A 431 3.29 12.62 0.97
C MET A 431 4.64 12.57 0.26
N PHE A 432 5.12 13.70 -0.28
CA PHE A 432 6.37 13.74 -1.05
C PHE A 432 7.63 13.83 -0.19
N PHE A 433 7.58 14.49 0.96
CA PHE A 433 8.80 14.83 1.73
C PHE A 433 8.98 14.03 3.01
N LEU A 434 7.94 13.34 3.49
CA LEU A 434 8.07 12.41 4.61
C LEU A 434 8.37 10.98 4.11
N ARG A 435 8.44 10.02 5.03
CA ARG A 435 8.73 8.62 4.70
C ARG A 435 7.61 7.99 3.88
N GLY A 436 7.94 7.00 3.07
CA GLY A 436 7.02 6.23 2.23
C GLY A 436 7.26 6.44 0.74
N ILE A 437 6.51 5.70 -0.06
CA ILE A 437 6.51 5.74 -1.52
C ILE A 437 5.22 6.45 -1.95
N PRO A 438 5.28 7.68 -2.48
CA PRO A 438 4.09 8.46 -2.81
C PRO A 438 3.29 7.84 -3.96
N SER A 439 1.97 7.78 -3.79
CA SER A 439 1.02 7.38 -4.83
C SER A 439 -0.04 8.46 -5.02
N ILE A 440 -0.09 9.01 -6.22
CA ILE A 440 -1.07 10.03 -6.62
C ILE A 440 -2.25 9.32 -7.27
N TYR A 441 -3.46 9.65 -6.89
CA TYR A 441 -4.66 9.23 -7.61
C TYR A 441 -4.92 10.17 -8.80
N TYR A 442 -5.16 9.63 -9.99
CA TYR A 442 -5.33 10.44 -11.21
C TYR A 442 -6.34 11.58 -11.01
N GLY A 443 -5.98 12.77 -11.45
CA GLY A 443 -6.79 13.97 -11.34
C GLY A 443 -6.58 14.80 -10.06
N ASP A 444 -5.97 14.22 -9.00
CA ASP A 444 -5.68 14.97 -7.77
C ASP A 444 -4.70 16.13 -8.04
N GLU A 445 -3.75 15.95 -8.98
CA GLU A 445 -2.85 16.99 -9.45
C GLU A 445 -3.56 18.15 -10.20
N LEU A 446 -4.84 17.98 -10.47
CA LEU A 446 -5.70 18.96 -11.14
C LEU A 446 -6.85 19.44 -10.26
N GLY A 447 -6.76 19.12 -8.96
CA GLY A 447 -7.72 19.57 -7.96
C GLY A 447 -9.11 18.94 -8.07
N PHE A 448 -9.20 17.72 -8.57
CA PHE A 448 -10.45 16.97 -8.62
C PHE A 448 -10.99 16.78 -7.19
N THR A 449 -12.30 16.90 -7.03
CA THR A 449 -12.95 16.81 -5.72
C THR A 449 -13.80 15.54 -5.57
N GLY A 450 -14.57 15.18 -6.59
CA GLY A 450 -15.59 14.15 -6.43
C GLY A 450 -16.66 14.54 -5.41
N LYS A 451 -17.51 13.58 -5.04
CA LYS A 451 -18.56 13.76 -4.02
C LYS A 451 -18.58 12.65 -2.97
N GLY A 452 -17.51 11.91 -2.83
CA GLY A 452 -17.40 10.76 -1.94
C GLY A 452 -16.38 9.76 -2.44
N GLY A 453 -16.53 8.52 -2.03
CA GLY A 453 -15.78 7.38 -2.53
C GLY A 453 -16.50 6.65 -3.66
N ASP A 454 -15.88 5.55 -4.13
CA ASP A 454 -16.40 4.70 -5.21
C ASP A 454 -16.76 5.51 -6.47
N VAL A 455 -17.92 5.26 -7.07
CA VAL A 455 -18.39 5.94 -8.30
C VAL A 455 -18.20 7.46 -8.25
N ALA A 456 -18.44 8.07 -7.10
CA ALA A 456 -18.32 9.53 -6.93
C ALA A 456 -16.88 10.07 -6.96
N ALA A 457 -15.87 9.20 -6.89
CA ALA A 457 -14.44 9.56 -6.97
C ALA A 457 -13.80 9.14 -8.31
N ARG A 458 -14.59 8.60 -9.25
CA ARG A 458 -14.09 8.02 -10.51
C ARG A 458 -14.44 8.89 -11.71
N GLU A 459 -14.20 10.21 -11.57
CA GLU A 459 -14.46 11.20 -12.62
C GLU A 459 -13.53 11.02 -13.81
N ASP A 460 -13.96 11.51 -14.97
CA ASP A 460 -13.21 11.44 -16.22
C ASP A 460 -12.08 12.49 -16.27
N MET A 461 -10.88 12.09 -16.74
CA MET A 461 -9.78 12.98 -17.10
C MET A 461 -9.95 13.61 -18.49
N PHE A 462 -10.82 13.06 -19.34
CA PHE A 462 -11.28 13.66 -20.58
C PHE A 462 -12.59 14.41 -20.37
N GLU A 463 -13.14 15.02 -21.44
CA GLU A 463 -14.41 15.76 -21.36
C GLU A 463 -15.54 14.82 -20.95
N SER A 464 -16.04 14.99 -19.71
CA SER A 464 -17.09 14.14 -19.16
C SER A 464 -18.45 14.45 -19.79
N LYS A 465 -19.30 13.41 -19.86
CA LYS A 465 -20.72 13.55 -20.23
C LYS A 465 -21.65 13.29 -19.03
N VAL A 466 -21.10 13.01 -17.86
CA VAL A 466 -21.86 12.77 -16.64
C VAL A 466 -22.26 14.11 -16.01
N PRO A 467 -23.57 14.40 -15.84
CA PRO A 467 -24.04 15.68 -15.31
C PRO A 467 -23.48 16.00 -13.91
N GLU A 468 -23.33 14.99 -13.05
CA GLU A 468 -22.81 15.13 -11.69
C GLU A 468 -21.35 15.58 -11.70
N TYR A 469 -20.52 15.01 -12.58
CA TYR A 469 -19.10 15.36 -12.73
C TYR A 469 -18.93 16.77 -13.33
N LEU A 470 -19.80 17.13 -14.29
CA LEU A 470 -19.79 18.47 -14.90
C LEU A 470 -20.11 19.60 -13.90
N ALA A 471 -20.85 19.28 -12.84
CA ALA A 471 -21.25 20.24 -11.81
C ALA A 471 -20.16 20.48 -10.74
N GLU A 472 -19.09 19.70 -10.74
CA GLU A 472 -18.06 19.75 -9.71
C GLU A 472 -17.10 20.91 -9.91
N LYS A 473 -16.66 21.49 -8.80
CA LYS A 473 -15.60 22.53 -8.77
C LYS A 473 -14.27 21.84 -8.46
N ARG A 474 -13.23 22.25 -9.15
CA ARG A 474 -11.85 21.83 -8.87
C ARG A 474 -11.16 22.81 -7.95
N ILE A 475 -10.36 22.33 -7.03
CA ILE A 475 -9.50 23.17 -6.18
C ILE A 475 -8.41 23.80 -7.07
N GLY A 476 -8.16 25.10 -6.90
CA GLY A 476 -7.20 25.84 -7.71
C GLY A 476 -7.74 26.28 -9.08
N GLY A 477 -9.04 26.13 -9.28
CA GLY A 477 -9.76 26.60 -10.47
C GLY A 477 -9.89 25.54 -11.57
N GLY A 478 -10.78 25.82 -12.51
CA GLY A 478 -11.11 24.93 -13.61
C GLY A 478 -12.51 24.31 -13.48
N LYS A 479 -12.91 23.58 -14.51
CA LYS A 479 -14.21 22.88 -14.59
C LYS A 479 -13.99 21.48 -15.15
N SER A 480 -14.73 20.51 -14.65
CA SER A 480 -14.75 19.15 -15.17
C SER A 480 -15.32 19.01 -16.59
N SER A 481 -15.86 20.10 -17.16
CA SER A 481 -16.38 20.15 -18.53
C SER A 481 -15.31 20.26 -19.62
N VAL A 482 -14.02 20.33 -19.26
CA VAL A 482 -12.90 20.43 -20.20
C VAL A 482 -11.91 19.32 -19.91
N ALA A 483 -11.32 18.72 -20.96
CA ALA A 483 -10.27 17.74 -20.81
C ALA A 483 -9.19 18.26 -19.84
N ALA A 484 -8.82 17.43 -18.86
CA ALA A 484 -7.97 17.85 -17.78
C ALA A 484 -6.55 18.14 -18.27
N PHE A 485 -5.65 17.22 -18.30
CA PHE A 485 -4.24 17.26 -18.78
C PHE A 485 -3.61 18.67 -18.88
N ASN A 486 -3.95 19.56 -17.92
CA ASN A 486 -3.49 20.96 -17.90
C ASN A 486 -2.24 21.11 -17.03
N GLU A 487 -1.07 21.13 -17.66
CA GLU A 487 0.21 21.30 -16.98
C GLU A 487 0.41 22.67 -16.31
N ASP A 488 -0.44 23.65 -16.65
CA ASP A 488 -0.44 24.98 -16.04
C ASP A 488 -1.26 25.06 -14.74
N HIS A 489 -1.97 24.00 -14.37
CA HIS A 489 -2.71 23.96 -13.13
C HIS A 489 -1.79 24.14 -11.90
N PRO A 490 -2.17 24.94 -10.89
CA PRO A 490 -1.28 25.24 -9.77
C PRO A 490 -0.86 23.97 -8.98
N LEU A 491 -1.76 22.99 -8.80
CA LEU A 491 -1.42 21.73 -8.17
C LEU A 491 -0.47 20.89 -9.03
N PHE A 492 -0.69 20.79 -10.35
CA PHE A 492 0.23 20.08 -11.24
C PHE A 492 1.65 20.64 -11.11
N ARG A 493 1.79 21.98 -11.14
CA ARG A 493 3.10 22.61 -10.97
C ARG A 493 3.73 22.35 -9.62
N ALA A 494 2.94 22.40 -8.53
CA ALA A 494 3.41 22.10 -7.19
C ALA A 494 3.87 20.64 -7.06
N VAL A 495 3.06 19.68 -7.51
CA VAL A 495 3.37 18.26 -7.49
C VAL A 495 4.63 17.94 -8.32
N ARG A 496 4.73 18.49 -9.54
CA ARG A 496 5.91 18.35 -10.39
C ARG A 496 7.18 18.87 -9.72
N GLU A 497 7.11 20.02 -9.04
CA GLU A 497 8.22 20.58 -8.29
C GLU A 497 8.60 19.68 -7.13
N MET A 498 7.63 19.20 -6.33
CA MET A 498 7.85 18.26 -5.21
C MET A 498 8.49 16.95 -5.69
N ALA A 499 8.00 16.37 -6.78
CA ALA A 499 8.57 15.16 -7.38
C ALA A 499 10.02 15.39 -7.84
N THR A 500 10.29 16.55 -8.42
CA THR A 500 11.64 16.96 -8.86
C THR A 500 12.58 17.12 -7.66
N VAL A 501 12.12 17.81 -6.61
CA VAL A 501 12.91 18.01 -5.38
C VAL A 501 13.21 16.67 -4.72
N ARG A 502 12.19 15.78 -4.57
CA ARG A 502 12.39 14.44 -4.02
C ARG A 502 13.41 13.63 -4.82
N ARG A 503 13.27 13.61 -6.16
CA ARG A 503 14.16 12.86 -7.07
C ARG A 503 15.63 13.29 -6.97
N ASN A 504 15.85 14.59 -6.79
CA ASN A 504 17.21 15.17 -6.76
C ASN A 504 17.86 15.12 -5.38
N ASN A 505 17.15 14.69 -4.34
CA ASN A 505 17.61 14.70 -2.97
C ASN A 505 17.41 13.33 -2.30
N PRO A 506 18.43 12.46 -2.29
CA PRO A 506 18.35 11.12 -1.69
C PRO A 506 17.84 11.08 -0.24
N PRO A 507 18.15 12.04 0.64
CA PRO A 507 17.58 12.06 1.98
C PRO A 507 16.05 12.05 2.01
N LEU A 508 15.39 12.69 1.04
CA LEU A 508 13.91 12.70 0.95
C LEU A 508 13.34 11.37 0.48
N GLN A 509 14.13 10.53 -0.20
CA GLN A 509 13.71 9.20 -0.66
C GLN A 509 13.94 8.15 0.43
N SER A 510 15.20 7.90 0.78
CA SER A 510 15.65 6.78 1.63
C SER A 510 16.23 7.19 2.98
N GLY A 511 16.34 8.50 3.27
CA GLY A 511 16.88 8.99 4.52
C GLY A 511 16.02 8.63 5.72
N ILE A 512 16.65 8.43 6.87
CA ILE A 512 15.94 8.24 8.13
C ILE A 512 15.15 9.51 8.48
N GLN A 513 14.00 9.34 9.14
CA GLN A 513 13.12 10.44 9.53
C GLN A 513 13.14 10.63 11.04
N ILE A 514 13.64 11.74 11.52
CA ILE A 514 13.69 12.07 12.94
C ILE A 514 12.81 13.29 13.19
N VAL A 515 11.80 13.15 14.06
CA VAL A 515 10.96 14.27 14.49
C VAL A 515 11.78 15.21 15.35
N GLN A 516 11.92 16.46 14.92
CA GLN A 516 12.69 17.49 15.59
C GLN A 516 11.81 18.47 16.37
N TYR A 517 10.60 18.70 15.89
CA TYR A 517 9.65 19.63 16.52
C TYR A 517 8.21 19.27 16.17
N ALA A 518 7.32 19.38 17.17
CA ALA A 518 5.89 19.14 16.98
C ALA A 518 5.08 19.90 18.03
N GLU A 519 4.22 20.82 17.60
CA GLU A 519 3.33 21.58 18.47
C GLU A 519 2.15 20.74 18.97
N ASP A 520 1.65 21.06 20.18
CA ASP A 520 0.46 20.41 20.79
C ASP A 520 -0.88 21.02 20.32
N ARG A 521 -0.84 21.94 19.38
CA ARG A 521 -1.97 22.61 18.72
C ARG A 521 -1.65 22.74 17.23
N PRO A 522 -2.61 23.12 16.37
CA PRO A 522 -2.29 23.41 14.97
C PRO A 522 -1.13 24.41 14.85
N GLY A 523 -0.10 24.04 14.12
CA GLY A 523 1.17 24.76 14.06
C GLY A 523 2.25 23.98 13.31
N ILE A 524 3.51 24.07 13.77
CA ILE A 524 4.66 23.52 13.08
C ILE A 524 4.91 22.06 13.48
N PHE A 525 5.07 21.23 12.43
CA PHE A 525 5.70 19.93 12.47
C PHE A 525 7.01 19.97 11.68
N ALA A 526 8.11 19.52 12.28
CA ALA A 526 9.39 19.50 11.59
C ALA A 526 10.15 18.20 11.82
N VAL A 527 10.77 17.67 10.74
CA VAL A 527 11.58 16.46 10.74
C VAL A 527 12.90 16.67 10.04
N SER A 528 13.97 16.05 10.54
CA SER A 528 15.20 15.82 9.78
C SER A 528 15.08 14.55 8.94
N ARG A 529 15.45 14.66 7.66
CA ARG A 529 15.65 13.53 6.74
C ARG A 529 17.17 13.36 6.53
N ILE A 530 17.72 12.22 6.90
CA ILE A 530 19.18 12.02 6.97
C ILE A 530 19.59 10.85 6.10
N ASP A 531 20.42 11.10 5.08
CA ASP A 531 21.15 10.05 4.35
C ASP A 531 22.36 9.60 5.16
N ARG A 532 22.34 8.35 5.59
CA ARG A 532 23.46 7.76 6.37
C ARG A 532 24.74 7.63 5.58
N ASN A 533 24.66 7.43 4.26
CA ASN A 533 25.85 7.18 3.44
C ASN A 533 26.68 8.45 3.26
N ASN A 534 26.00 9.55 2.92
CA ASN A 534 26.63 10.84 2.68
C ASN A 534 26.62 11.74 3.91
N ARG A 535 25.89 11.36 4.96
CA ARG A 535 25.64 12.15 6.18
C ARG A 535 24.98 13.50 5.88
N GLU A 536 24.17 13.52 4.83
CA GLU A 536 23.42 14.72 4.44
C GLU A 536 22.16 14.85 5.28
N GLU A 537 21.86 16.05 5.73
CA GLU A 537 20.64 16.37 6.47
C GLU A 537 19.79 17.37 5.68
N MET A 538 18.51 17.04 5.58
CA MET A 538 17.47 17.95 5.10
C MET A 538 16.44 18.16 6.21
N LEU A 539 15.97 19.39 6.36
CA LEU A 539 14.89 19.73 7.29
C LEU A 539 13.60 19.94 6.48
N VAL A 540 12.58 19.18 6.81
CA VAL A 540 11.21 19.36 6.28
C VAL A 540 10.36 19.96 7.40
N ALA A 541 9.75 21.13 7.17
CA ALA A 541 8.89 21.79 8.11
C ALA A 541 7.55 22.17 7.48
N LEU A 542 6.46 21.88 8.19
CA LEU A 542 5.09 22.09 7.72
C LEU A 542 4.32 22.85 8.78
N ASN A 543 3.48 23.80 8.36
CA ASN A 543 2.56 24.51 9.24
C ASN A 543 1.12 24.23 8.84
N ASN A 544 0.34 23.60 9.71
CA ASN A 544 -1.09 23.32 9.47
C ASN A 544 -2.04 24.33 10.15
N SER A 545 -1.49 25.40 10.74
CA SER A 545 -2.26 26.47 11.36
C SER A 545 -2.77 27.47 10.31
N SER A 546 -3.90 28.10 10.59
CA SER A 546 -4.40 29.30 9.89
C SER A 546 -3.60 30.58 10.16
N GLU A 547 -2.62 30.50 11.07
CA GLU A 547 -1.79 31.64 11.48
C GLU A 547 -0.32 31.38 11.11
N PRO A 548 0.46 32.42 10.80
CA PRO A 548 1.91 32.29 10.74
C PRO A 548 2.46 31.76 12.07
N ARG A 549 3.42 30.85 11.99
CA ARG A 549 4.05 30.23 13.17
C ARG A 549 5.56 30.39 13.14
N LYS A 550 6.13 30.52 14.36
CA LYS A 550 7.58 30.56 14.58
C LYS A 550 8.00 29.42 15.47
N ALA A 551 9.16 28.84 15.16
CA ALA A 551 9.75 27.78 15.98
C ALA A 551 11.29 27.81 15.90
N GLU A 552 11.94 27.45 17.00
CA GLU A 552 13.35 27.11 17.04
C GLU A 552 13.47 25.60 16.91
N VAL A 553 13.97 25.13 15.78
CA VAL A 553 14.03 23.70 15.45
C VAL A 553 15.47 23.21 15.55
N LYS A 554 15.67 22.19 16.36
CA LYS A 554 16.98 21.56 16.54
C LYS A 554 17.34 20.74 15.27
N VAL A 555 18.60 20.85 14.84
CA VAL A 555 19.16 20.09 13.71
C VAL A 555 20.45 19.42 14.13
N LEU A 556 20.91 18.42 13.37
CA LEU A 556 22.15 17.72 13.66
C LEU A 556 23.38 18.39 13.00
N SER A 557 23.16 19.05 11.86
CA SER A 557 24.23 19.75 11.15
C SER A 557 24.45 21.13 11.74
N ALA A 558 25.62 21.32 12.37
CA ALA A 558 26.01 22.57 13.01
C ALA A 558 26.60 23.63 12.06
N ALA A 559 27.08 23.20 10.87
CA ALA A 559 27.86 24.05 9.99
C ALA A 559 27.04 24.60 8.82
N GLY A 560 27.38 25.82 8.38
CA GLY A 560 26.95 26.39 7.11
C GLY A 560 25.57 27.04 7.10
N ASN A 561 25.25 27.70 5.98
CA ASN A 561 23.95 28.25 5.72
C ASN A 561 23.08 27.19 5.03
N TRP A 562 21.88 26.98 5.53
CA TRP A 562 20.92 26.08 4.93
C TRP A 562 20.31 26.68 3.67
N GLU A 563 20.18 25.87 2.63
CA GLU A 563 19.62 26.25 1.35
C GLU A 563 18.16 25.85 1.26
N ARG A 564 17.30 26.76 0.80
CA ARG A 564 15.92 26.44 0.53
C ARG A 564 15.82 25.70 -0.81
N VAL A 565 15.33 24.45 -0.78
CA VAL A 565 15.11 23.64 -1.99
C VAL A 565 13.64 23.56 -2.40
N TYR A 566 12.70 23.80 -1.45
CA TYR A 566 11.28 23.92 -1.73
C TYR A 566 10.61 24.85 -0.72
N ALA A 567 9.62 25.61 -1.16
CA ALA A 567 8.73 26.34 -0.26
C ALA A 567 7.40 26.68 -0.92
N SER A 568 6.28 26.37 -0.27
CA SER A 568 4.96 26.93 -0.57
C SER A 568 4.67 28.07 0.40
N GLY A 569 4.19 29.21 -0.10
CA GLY A 569 3.75 30.34 0.75
C GLY A 569 4.83 31.14 1.49
N VAL A 570 6.11 30.80 1.37
CA VAL A 570 7.22 31.43 2.09
C VAL A 570 8.02 32.35 1.18
N LYS A 571 8.22 33.61 1.57
CA LYS A 571 9.10 34.56 0.87
C LYS A 571 10.37 34.83 1.67
N GLY A 572 11.52 34.53 1.03
CA GLY A 572 12.87 35.01 1.28
C GLY A 572 13.35 35.17 2.74
N ILE A 573 13.84 34.10 3.37
CA ILE A 573 14.60 34.17 4.62
C ILE A 573 15.93 33.41 4.44
N SER A 574 17.01 33.96 4.97
CA SER A 574 18.28 33.27 5.10
C SER A 574 18.24 32.39 6.34
N PHE A 575 18.51 31.10 6.20
CA PHE A 575 18.53 30.15 7.30
C PHE A 575 19.97 29.80 7.65
N GLY A 576 20.47 30.32 8.76
CA GLY A 576 21.73 29.94 9.36
C GLY A 576 21.49 29.27 10.72
N PRO A 577 22.32 28.30 11.15
CA PRO A 577 22.20 27.77 12.50
C PRO A 577 22.49 28.88 13.52
N GLY A 578 21.56 29.03 14.45
CA GLY A 578 21.76 29.82 15.66
C GLY A 578 22.65 29.08 16.67
N PRO A 579 22.84 29.64 17.87
CA PRO A 579 23.43 28.91 18.98
C PRO A 579 22.76 27.56 19.19
N ASP A 580 23.49 26.55 19.62
CA ASP A 580 22.98 25.22 19.98
C ASP A 580 22.36 24.40 18.81
N ASN A 581 22.80 24.62 17.57
CA ASN A 581 22.32 23.91 16.37
C ASN A 581 20.80 24.03 16.18
N GLN A 582 20.25 25.22 16.38
CA GLN A 582 18.84 25.53 16.17
C GLN A 582 18.67 26.41 14.93
N ILE A 583 17.60 26.15 14.18
CA ILE A 583 17.16 26.98 13.05
C ILE A 583 15.88 27.70 13.46
N SER A 584 15.91 29.03 13.38
CA SER A 584 14.71 29.87 13.52
C SER A 584 13.86 29.77 12.26
N LEU A 585 12.66 29.24 12.38
CA LEU A 585 11.68 29.11 11.30
C LEU A 585 10.55 30.13 11.50
N GLU A 586 10.11 30.72 10.38
CA GLU A 586 8.83 31.44 10.29
C GLU A 586 8.07 30.91 9.08
N LEU A 587 6.96 30.21 9.33
CA LEU A 587 6.15 29.58 8.30
C LEU A 587 4.80 30.26 8.17
N ALA A 588 4.40 30.57 6.93
CA ALA A 588 3.08 31.06 6.62
C ALA A 588 1.98 30.00 6.94
N PRO A 589 0.71 30.39 7.01
CA PRO A 589 -0.38 29.43 7.13
C PRO A 589 -0.30 28.36 6.02
N TRP A 590 -0.63 27.11 6.38
CA TRP A 590 -0.73 25.96 5.45
C TRP A 590 0.43 25.84 4.48
N SER A 591 1.65 25.95 4.97
CA SER A 591 2.85 26.01 4.15
C SER A 591 3.81 24.85 4.41
N VAL A 592 4.63 24.58 3.41
CA VAL A 592 5.69 23.59 3.41
C VAL A 592 7.02 24.28 3.14
N LEU A 593 8.05 23.91 3.87
CA LEU A 593 9.42 24.34 3.68
C LEU A 593 10.37 23.15 3.70
N VAL A 594 11.25 23.05 2.73
CA VAL A 594 12.33 22.06 2.71
C VAL A 594 13.67 22.77 2.58
N LEU A 595 14.54 22.53 3.55
CA LEU A 595 15.88 23.06 3.60
C LEU A 595 16.90 21.94 3.44
N ARG A 596 18.01 22.20 2.78
CA ARG A 596 19.17 21.31 2.66
C ARG A 596 20.38 21.95 3.32
N ASN A 597 21.10 21.19 4.14
CA ASN A 597 22.44 21.60 4.53
C ASN A 597 23.45 21.18 3.44
N PRO A 598 24.25 22.09 2.88
CA PRO A 598 25.25 21.74 1.87
C PRO A 598 26.47 20.98 2.47
N HIS A 599 26.59 20.94 3.79
CA HIS A 599 27.67 20.28 4.48
C HIS A 599 27.21 19.00 5.18
N PRO A 600 28.00 17.92 5.15
CA PRO A 600 27.64 16.71 5.87
C PRO A 600 27.67 16.94 7.39
N ILE A 601 26.87 16.15 8.11
CA ILE A 601 26.91 16.11 9.57
C ILE A 601 28.33 15.75 10.01
N GLU A 602 28.90 16.55 10.90
CA GLU A 602 30.26 16.34 11.45
C GLU A 602 30.20 15.48 12.73
N SER A 603 31.27 14.72 12.96
CA SER A 603 31.40 13.93 14.19
C SER A 603 31.61 14.85 15.39
N GLY A 604 30.72 14.76 16.37
CA GLY A 604 30.91 15.42 17.66
C GLY A 604 31.89 14.65 18.59
N PRO A 605 32.34 15.28 19.65
CA PRO A 605 33.15 14.62 20.68
C PRO A 605 32.31 13.62 21.51
N GLU A 606 31.00 13.64 21.41
CA GLU A 606 30.11 12.79 22.19
C GLU A 606 30.33 11.30 21.93
N GLN A 607 30.48 10.54 23.00
CA GLN A 607 30.48 9.08 22.93
C GLN A 607 29.02 8.60 22.86
N MET A 608 28.81 7.39 22.29
CA MET A 608 27.55 6.70 22.43
C MET A 608 27.24 6.51 23.92
N GLY A 609 26.02 6.84 24.33
CA GLY A 609 25.55 6.64 25.69
C GLY A 609 25.23 5.18 25.99
N GLU A 610 24.81 4.92 27.23
CA GLU A 610 24.39 3.58 27.63
C GLU A 610 23.15 3.14 26.84
N LEU A 611 23.12 1.87 26.47
CA LEU A 611 22.01 1.22 25.82
C LEU A 611 21.30 0.29 26.83
N HIS A 612 20.02 0.55 27.05
CA HIS A 612 19.17 -0.30 27.90
C HIS A 612 18.22 -1.10 27.02
N LEU A 613 18.17 -2.42 27.25
CA LEU A 613 17.31 -3.32 26.49
C LEU A 613 16.27 -3.97 27.40
N THR A 614 15.03 -4.02 26.93
CA THR A 614 13.91 -4.75 27.55
C THR A 614 13.19 -5.59 26.52
N ALA A 615 12.60 -6.71 26.97
CA ALA A 615 11.75 -7.53 26.13
C ALA A 615 10.54 -8.04 26.93
N ALA A 616 9.35 -7.87 26.37
CA ALA A 616 8.10 -8.29 26.99
C ALA A 616 7.28 -9.12 25.98
N ARG A 617 6.62 -10.17 26.49
CA ARG A 617 5.76 -11.04 25.68
C ARG A 617 4.38 -10.41 25.38
N THR A 618 4.01 -9.45 26.17
CA THR A 618 2.78 -8.66 26.01
C THR A 618 3.18 -7.21 26.06
N GLY A 619 2.84 -6.46 25.07
CA GLY A 619 3.13 -5.06 24.98
C GLY A 619 1.93 -4.30 24.42
N GLU A 620 2.22 -3.31 23.64
CA GLU A 620 1.25 -2.47 22.95
C GLU A 620 0.41 -3.24 21.92
N LEU A 621 0.99 -4.33 21.34
CA LEU A 621 0.32 -5.20 20.38
C LEU A 621 0.06 -6.59 21.00
N GLU A 622 -1.19 -7.03 21.00
CA GLU A 622 -1.54 -8.39 21.37
C GLU A 622 -0.85 -9.38 20.43
N ASP A 623 -0.54 -10.59 20.93
CA ASP A 623 0.11 -11.66 20.17
C ASP A 623 1.49 -11.37 19.59
N ARG A 624 2.14 -10.25 19.98
CA ARG A 624 3.52 -9.94 19.64
C ARG A 624 4.40 -9.77 20.86
N TRP A 625 5.70 -9.91 20.61
CA TRP A 625 6.69 -9.46 21.57
C TRP A 625 6.98 -7.98 21.35
N GLU A 626 7.17 -7.21 22.42
CA GLU A 626 7.78 -5.89 22.34
C GLU A 626 9.22 -5.99 22.82
N ILE A 627 10.17 -5.65 21.94
CA ILE A 627 11.59 -5.60 22.27
C ILE A 627 12.01 -4.15 22.06
N LYS A 628 12.39 -3.48 23.15
CA LYS A 628 12.62 -2.03 23.20
C LYS A 628 14.03 -1.73 23.68
N ALA A 629 14.70 -0.80 23.01
CA ALA A 629 15.98 -0.26 23.42
C ALA A 629 15.85 1.26 23.69
N GLU A 630 16.53 1.70 24.71
CA GLU A 630 16.68 3.13 25.06
C GLU A 630 18.16 3.47 25.06
N ILE A 631 18.52 4.53 24.34
CA ILE A 631 19.89 5.05 24.28
C ILE A 631 19.91 6.51 24.72
N THR A 632 20.86 6.86 25.58
CA THR A 632 20.90 8.19 26.21
C THR A 632 21.58 9.26 25.37
N SER A 633 22.47 8.87 24.45
CA SER A 633 23.14 9.76 23.51
C SER A 633 23.66 9.03 22.27
N GLY A 634 23.93 9.77 21.21
CA GLY A 634 24.42 9.28 19.91
C GLY A 634 23.85 10.10 18.77
N ILE A 635 24.62 10.25 17.70
CA ILE A 635 24.20 11.02 16.52
C ILE A 635 23.44 10.11 15.56
N ALA A 636 22.13 10.29 15.47
CA ALA A 636 21.23 9.53 14.62
C ALA A 636 21.49 8.00 14.70
N PRO A 637 21.37 7.37 15.89
CA PRO A 637 21.64 5.95 16.02
C PRO A 637 20.57 5.11 15.30
N SER A 638 20.97 3.91 14.86
CA SER A 638 20.06 2.81 14.52
C SER A 638 20.31 1.68 15.48
N VAL A 639 19.27 0.95 15.85
CA VAL A 639 19.32 -0.17 16.79
C VAL A 639 18.87 -1.45 16.12
N ALA A 640 19.78 -2.41 15.98
CA ALA A 640 19.51 -3.75 15.48
C ALA A 640 19.18 -4.68 16.64
N PHE A 641 18.16 -5.54 16.46
CA PHE A 641 17.66 -6.46 17.48
C PHE A 641 17.82 -7.92 17.06
N GLY A 642 18.15 -8.77 18.01
CA GLY A 642 18.26 -10.21 17.82
C GLY A 642 17.80 -10.99 19.03
N VAL A 643 17.47 -12.27 18.82
CA VAL A 643 17.06 -13.24 19.86
C VAL A 643 17.75 -14.57 19.64
N ARG A 644 18.11 -15.26 20.73
CA ARG A 644 18.56 -16.66 20.71
C ARG A 644 18.01 -17.43 21.92
N LYS A 645 18.03 -18.74 21.83
CA LYS A 645 17.84 -19.58 23.03
C LYS A 645 19.10 -19.48 23.87
N LYS A 646 18.94 -19.47 25.18
CA LYS A 646 20.07 -19.40 26.10
C LYS A 646 21.09 -20.50 25.82
N GLY A 647 22.35 -20.11 25.63
CA GLY A 647 23.47 -21.00 25.31
C GLY A 647 23.65 -21.33 23.81
N GLU A 648 22.79 -20.88 22.91
CA GLU A 648 23.07 -20.93 21.47
C GLU A 648 24.10 -19.86 21.10
N LYS A 649 24.88 -20.10 20.02
CA LYS A 649 25.92 -19.16 19.57
C LYS A 649 25.37 -18.05 18.70
N GLU A 650 24.33 -18.34 17.92
CA GLU A 650 23.84 -17.45 16.86
C GLU A 650 22.54 -16.76 17.27
N TYR A 651 22.47 -15.47 16.97
CA TYR A 651 21.25 -14.69 17.13
C TYR A 651 20.40 -14.74 15.85
N LYS A 652 19.12 -14.96 16.02
CA LYS A 652 18.13 -14.69 14.97
C LYS A 652 17.88 -13.19 14.91
N PHE A 653 18.14 -12.58 13.76
CA PHE A 653 17.89 -11.16 13.53
C PHE A 653 16.39 -10.87 13.48
N LEU A 654 15.96 -9.78 14.12
CA LEU A 654 14.54 -9.38 14.25
C LEU A 654 14.20 -8.10 13.49
N GLY A 655 15.20 -7.30 13.13
CA GLY A 655 15.03 -6.04 12.43
C GLY A 655 15.88 -4.92 13.02
N THR A 656 15.94 -3.79 12.34
CA THR A 656 16.65 -2.58 12.77
C THR A 656 15.71 -1.38 12.77
N ALA A 657 15.58 -0.73 13.93
CA ALA A 657 14.87 0.52 14.10
C ALA A 657 15.82 1.70 13.92
N ASP A 658 15.45 2.66 13.06
CA ASP A 658 16.28 3.83 12.73
C ASP A 658 15.95 5.08 13.55
N THR A 659 14.82 5.08 14.24
CA THR A 659 14.30 6.27 14.95
C THR A 659 13.68 5.88 16.28
N PRO A 660 13.71 6.78 17.28
CA PRO A 660 12.95 6.58 18.50
C PRO A 660 11.43 6.56 18.25
N PRO A 661 10.70 5.74 19.01
CA PRO A 661 11.20 4.74 19.97
C PRO A 661 11.85 3.54 19.25
N PHE A 662 13.08 3.18 19.66
CA PHE A 662 13.79 2.04 19.08
C PHE A 662 13.18 0.75 19.59
N ARG A 663 12.35 0.11 18.77
CA ARG A 663 11.65 -1.13 19.13
C ARG A 663 11.27 -1.94 17.90
N VAL A 664 11.06 -3.24 18.11
CA VAL A 664 10.53 -4.17 17.12
C VAL A 664 9.44 -5.02 17.75
N PHE A 665 8.48 -5.46 16.92
CA PHE A 665 7.32 -6.23 17.35
C PHE A 665 7.20 -7.55 16.58
N PRO A 666 8.14 -8.50 16.74
CA PRO A 666 8.06 -9.78 16.06
C PRO A 666 6.84 -10.58 16.55
N ALA A 667 6.18 -11.28 15.61
CA ALA A 667 5.11 -12.20 15.90
C ALA A 667 5.58 -13.29 16.88
N ARG A 668 4.67 -13.83 17.70
CA ARG A 668 5.03 -14.81 18.74
C ARG A 668 5.69 -16.06 18.18
N GLU A 669 5.28 -16.51 17.03
CA GLU A 669 5.79 -17.68 16.32
C GLU A 669 7.24 -17.48 15.80
N ILE A 670 7.67 -16.24 15.64
CA ILE A 670 9.05 -15.90 15.26
C ILE A 670 10.03 -16.13 16.41
N ILE A 671 9.58 -15.92 17.65
CA ILE A 671 10.39 -16.06 18.86
C ILE A 671 10.36 -17.52 19.35
N PRO A 672 11.51 -18.15 19.64
CA PRO A 672 11.55 -19.53 20.12
C PRO A 672 10.70 -19.74 21.37
N ASN A 673 9.84 -20.76 21.38
CA ASN A 673 8.99 -21.06 22.53
C ASN A 673 9.71 -21.93 23.58
N VAL A 674 10.72 -21.36 24.25
CA VAL A 674 11.56 -22.03 25.26
C VAL A 674 11.48 -21.27 26.59
N PRO A 675 11.94 -21.90 27.72
CA PRO A 675 11.90 -21.25 29.04
C PRO A 675 12.84 -20.05 29.21
N GLU A 676 13.97 -20.06 28.50
CA GLU A 676 15.01 -19.02 28.63
C GLU A 676 15.45 -18.52 27.27
N LEU A 677 15.43 -17.21 27.11
CA LEU A 677 15.83 -16.49 25.91
C LEU A 677 16.86 -15.42 26.25
N GLU A 678 17.75 -15.19 25.31
CA GLU A 678 18.68 -14.05 25.34
C GLU A 678 18.34 -13.11 24.19
N PHE A 679 18.06 -11.85 24.50
CA PHE A 679 17.89 -10.77 23.54
C PHE A 679 19.14 -9.92 23.52
N ARG A 680 19.50 -9.43 22.36
CA ARG A 680 20.61 -8.49 22.16
C ARG A 680 20.16 -7.33 21.31
N ALA A 681 20.57 -6.11 21.70
CA ALA A 681 20.47 -4.92 20.87
C ALA A 681 21.88 -4.36 20.62
N ILE A 682 22.13 -3.95 19.39
CA ILE A 682 23.36 -3.24 18.98
C ILE A 682 22.92 -1.90 18.42
N ALA A 683 23.30 -0.81 19.09
CA ALA A 683 23.12 0.53 18.57
C ALA A 683 24.38 0.98 17.84
N ARG A 684 24.21 1.53 16.62
CA ARG A 684 25.31 2.10 15.83
C ARG A 684 24.92 3.52 15.40
N ASP A 685 25.77 4.51 15.73
CA ASP A 685 25.54 5.88 15.31
C ASP A 685 25.92 6.13 13.84
N LEU A 686 25.74 7.38 13.38
CA LEU A 686 26.04 7.81 12.02
C LEU A 686 27.53 7.66 11.65
N PHE A 687 28.41 7.61 12.65
CA PHE A 687 29.87 7.50 12.48
C PHE A 687 30.43 6.10 12.74
N GLY A 688 29.54 5.12 12.96
CA GLY A 688 29.91 3.74 13.18
C GLY A 688 30.33 3.41 14.60
N LYS A 689 30.19 4.33 15.58
CA LYS A 689 30.38 4.02 17.00
C LYS A 689 29.28 3.08 17.46
N GLU A 690 29.61 2.05 18.24
CA GLU A 690 28.70 1.03 18.67
C GLU A 690 28.63 0.88 20.19
N VAL A 691 27.44 0.52 20.67
CA VAL A 691 27.20 0.00 22.02
C VAL A 691 26.24 -1.17 21.94
N THR A 692 26.40 -2.14 22.84
CA THR A 692 25.62 -3.37 22.89
C THR A 692 24.97 -3.51 24.25
N ALA A 693 23.74 -4.02 24.27
CA ALA A 693 23.02 -4.42 25.49
C ALA A 693 22.43 -5.80 25.31
N ASP A 694 22.49 -6.58 26.36
CA ASP A 694 21.88 -7.91 26.45
C ASP A 694 20.77 -7.92 27.51
N PHE A 695 19.74 -8.75 27.29
CA PHE A 695 18.64 -8.94 28.20
C PHE A 695 18.26 -10.43 28.25
N GLU A 696 18.32 -11.02 29.45
CA GLU A 696 17.85 -12.39 29.69
C GLU A 696 16.39 -12.40 30.07
N TRP A 697 15.60 -13.17 29.34
CA TRP A 697 14.20 -13.37 29.63
C TRP A 697 13.97 -14.80 30.11
N HIS A 698 13.21 -14.92 31.22
CA HIS A 698 12.79 -16.20 31.78
C HIS A 698 11.26 -16.28 31.73
N ARG A 699 10.75 -17.46 31.32
CA ARG A 699 9.30 -17.68 31.34
C ARG A 699 8.79 -17.55 32.77
N PRO A 700 7.78 -16.70 33.02
CA PRO A 700 7.17 -16.65 34.36
C PRO A 700 6.66 -18.03 34.78
N VAL A 701 7.05 -18.48 35.97
CA VAL A 701 6.50 -19.70 36.57
C VAL A 701 5.06 -19.38 36.96
N PRO A 702 4.04 -20.16 36.53
CA PRO A 702 2.69 -19.97 37.00
C PRO A 702 2.69 -20.02 38.53
N ARG A 703 2.26 -18.96 39.19
CA ARG A 703 1.99 -19.03 40.63
C ARG A 703 0.86 -20.05 40.80
N GLY A 704 1.16 -21.23 41.36
CA GLY A 704 0.15 -22.20 41.69
C GLY A 704 -0.92 -21.54 42.58
N HIS A 705 -2.15 -21.61 42.11
CA HIS A 705 -3.33 -21.26 42.91
C HIS A 705 -3.69 -22.42 43.83
#